data_821a518135dc139ed2e8cf91db4dcd07
#
_entry.id   821a518135dc139ed2e8cf91db4dcd07
#
_cell.length_a   1.000
_cell.length_b   1.000
_cell.length_c   1.000
_cell.angle_alpha   90.00
_cell.angle_beta   90.00
_cell.angle_gamma   90.00
#
_symmetry.space_group_name_H-M   'P 1'
#
loop_
_entity.id
_entity.type
_entity.pdbx_description
1 polymer ?
#
loop_
_entity_poly.entity_id
_entity_poly.type
_entity_poly.pdbx_seq_one_letter_code
_entity_poly.pdbx_strand_id
1 'polypeptide(L)'
;MKNLSLLMCTAFCGLHTAQADAADNKKNERPNILWLTFEDTSAYEFGCYGNKDVHTPNADSLAARGIQFMNAWSVAPQSSAARSSLITGCYSSTYGMDVHPVPYDTPANIFFPQWLREAGYYCTNNSKTHYNSTTDNKSCWDECTREASYNSPKRGKDQPFFAVYNTVTSHMGRIRTFHTDGRRDYTQEGIYPELLTLPAYVPDLPEVRSDYAGHLEAVQDVDTWLGFFLKDLKEKGLDDNTIIFFFSDHGGCVPRGKGYLYESGLEVPLIAYFPPKWQHLAGEKASGKDYSLVNFTDLGPTVLSLAGVKPPKHMQGKALFGKYASDEKREIQFALAANQLHHFMPVRAATDGRFKYIRSYIPYRQFALRNYYQWGMPSNKAWDKLVLGGHNTNPDWAQTFNAHPAEMLFDLEKDPGELHNLSDSPEYAEVLVKMRTALSDHIRATKDLGFFIPTSRENVALYDKVRKEKYPLNELYNLVELAGTAHAGDAPVFEKALSSQYPEMRYWASVGLAQLGAKGELKTCPAPLLALLKDADPYIACEAAYAAAYLGETAKGIERLNNPAKEADRKIGYSLLECLSLDKAMQPAIRVHLADLKDKAETLPRKANEDAGLMARGILVNLGEMNIKNLHGPESYKAGLKLNHGRRAMVPLPN
;
A
#
# COMPACT_ATOMS: atom_id res chain seq x y z
N MET A 1 -18.97 80.09 3.53
CA MET A 1 -17.79 79.28 3.17
C MET A 1 -17.22 78.45 4.36
N LYS A 2 -18.06 77.95 5.26
CA LYS A 2 -17.60 77.08 6.38
C LYS A 2 -18.20 75.65 6.35
N ASN A 3 -19.08 75.34 5.42
CA ASN A 3 -19.75 74.02 5.38
C ASN A 3 -19.26 73.09 4.25
N LEU A 4 -18.31 73.54 3.42
CA LEU A 4 -17.80 72.68 2.32
C LEU A 4 -16.55 71.85 2.72
N SER A 5 -15.84 72.28 3.77
CA SER A 5 -14.63 71.57 4.23
C SER A 5 -14.92 70.33 5.11
N LEU A 6 -16.12 70.24 5.69
CA LEU A 6 -16.47 69.12 6.57
C LEU A 6 -16.97 67.87 5.79
N LEU A 7 -17.55 68.12 4.59
CA LEU A 7 -18.02 67.02 3.74
C LEU A 7 -16.88 66.27 3.00
N MET A 8 -15.76 66.98 2.71
CA MET A 8 -14.58 66.32 2.07
C MET A 8 -13.76 65.46 3.04
N CYS A 9 -13.70 65.81 4.34
CA CYS A 9 -12.99 64.97 5.33
C CYS A 9 -13.72 63.66 5.64
N THR A 10 -15.05 63.63 5.63
CA THR A 10 -15.81 62.38 5.91
C THR A 10 -15.77 61.42 4.71
N ALA A 11 -15.72 61.90 3.46
CA ALA A 11 -15.59 61.05 2.28
C ALA A 11 -14.18 60.43 2.16
N PHE A 12 -13.12 61.14 2.61
CA PHE A 12 -11.75 60.60 2.59
C PHE A 12 -11.48 59.58 3.68
N CYS A 13 -12.05 59.73 4.90
CA CYS A 13 -11.99 58.72 5.97
C CYS A 13 -12.79 57.46 5.61
N GLY A 14 -13.96 57.58 4.96
CA GLY A 14 -14.75 56.42 4.54
C GLY A 14 -14.11 55.56 3.47
N LEU A 15 -13.35 56.20 2.55
CA LEU A 15 -12.60 55.46 1.52
C LEU A 15 -11.34 54.78 2.08
N HIS A 16 -10.68 55.34 3.11
CA HIS A 16 -9.53 54.68 3.76
C HIS A 16 -9.93 53.53 4.66
N THR A 17 -11.05 53.58 5.36
CA THR A 17 -11.54 52.48 6.17
C THR A 17 -12.08 51.36 5.30
N ALA A 18 -12.79 51.64 4.19
CA ALA A 18 -13.26 50.61 3.28
C ALA A 18 -12.11 49.92 2.52
N GLN A 19 -10.99 50.65 2.19
CA GLN A 19 -9.79 50.04 1.62
C GLN A 19 -8.96 49.27 2.64
N ALA A 20 -8.88 49.71 3.89
CA ALA A 20 -8.22 49.00 4.98
C ALA A 20 -8.97 47.70 5.35
N ASP A 21 -10.32 47.76 5.46
CA ASP A 21 -11.15 46.57 5.71
C ASP A 21 -11.13 45.58 4.54
N ALA A 22 -11.08 46.06 3.28
CA ALA A 22 -10.95 45.21 2.10
C ALA A 22 -9.54 44.59 1.98
N ALA A 23 -8.50 45.30 2.43
CA ALA A 23 -7.12 44.79 2.44
C ALA A 23 -6.90 43.80 3.60
N ASP A 24 -7.53 44.02 4.76
CA ASP A 24 -7.47 43.08 5.90
C ASP A 24 -8.31 41.82 5.65
N ASN A 25 -9.46 41.94 4.99
CA ASN A 25 -10.25 40.78 4.54
C ASN A 25 -9.52 39.94 3.50
N LYS A 26 -8.75 40.54 2.57
CA LYS A 26 -7.91 39.79 1.64
C LYS A 26 -6.74 39.07 2.31
N LYS A 27 -6.24 39.57 3.42
CA LYS A 27 -5.15 38.93 4.19
C LYS A 27 -5.60 37.68 4.98
N ASN A 28 -6.90 37.50 5.20
CA ASN A 28 -7.46 36.38 5.98
C ASN A 28 -8.18 35.32 5.12
N GLU A 29 -8.29 35.52 3.81
CA GLU A 29 -8.87 34.51 2.93
C GLU A 29 -8.01 33.24 2.88
N ARG A 30 -8.65 32.08 2.95
CA ARG A 30 -8.02 30.76 2.89
C ARG A 30 -8.76 29.87 1.90
N PRO A 31 -8.03 29.01 1.13
CA PRO A 31 -8.67 28.13 0.18
C PRO A 31 -9.50 27.04 0.87
N ASN A 32 -10.55 26.61 0.23
CA ASN A 32 -11.11 25.30 0.47
C ASN A 32 -10.16 24.25 -0.12
N ILE A 33 -10.06 23.09 0.49
CA ILE A 33 -9.21 21.99 0.03
C ILE A 33 -10.08 20.73 -0.06
N LEU A 34 -10.09 20.13 -1.25
CA LEU A 34 -10.88 18.94 -1.55
C LEU A 34 -9.95 17.80 -1.98
N TRP A 35 -10.02 16.68 -1.26
CA TRP A 35 -9.44 15.42 -1.69
C TRP A 35 -10.53 14.52 -2.26
N LEU A 36 -10.37 14.15 -3.52
CA LEU A 36 -11.17 13.14 -4.20
C LEU A 36 -10.31 11.88 -4.34
N THR A 37 -10.53 10.92 -3.47
CA THR A 37 -9.73 9.69 -3.39
C THR A 37 -10.52 8.50 -3.90
N PHE A 38 -9.85 7.62 -4.60
CA PHE A 38 -10.38 6.35 -5.06
C PHE A 38 -9.39 5.24 -4.72
N GLU A 39 -9.65 4.01 -5.11
CA GLU A 39 -8.92 2.85 -4.63
C GLU A 39 -8.27 2.07 -5.76
N ASP A 40 -7.19 1.36 -5.41
CA ASP A 40 -6.61 0.25 -6.17
C ASP A 40 -6.33 0.60 -7.66
N THR A 41 -5.80 1.80 -7.98
CA THR A 41 -5.62 2.24 -9.37
C THR A 41 -4.23 2.86 -9.58
N SER A 42 -3.51 2.35 -10.56
CA SER A 42 -2.19 2.87 -10.96
C SER A 42 -2.31 4.07 -11.90
N ALA A 43 -1.25 4.89 -11.98
CA ALA A 43 -1.22 6.05 -12.86
C ALA A 43 -1.47 5.68 -14.33
N TYR A 44 -0.79 4.63 -14.83
CA TYR A 44 -0.91 4.19 -16.23
C TYR A 44 -2.32 3.69 -16.63
N GLU A 45 -3.27 3.61 -15.71
CA GLU A 45 -4.66 3.19 -15.97
C GLU A 45 -5.57 4.38 -16.32
N PHE A 46 -5.04 5.61 -16.40
CA PHE A 46 -5.76 6.81 -16.84
C PHE A 46 -5.28 7.32 -18.20
N GLY A 47 -6.19 7.92 -18.98
CA GLY A 47 -5.89 8.52 -20.29
C GLY A 47 -4.82 9.59 -20.24
N CYS A 48 -4.87 10.53 -19.28
CA CYS A 48 -3.86 11.58 -19.11
C CYS A 48 -2.46 11.05 -18.79
N TYR A 49 -2.34 9.82 -18.28
CA TYR A 49 -1.07 9.13 -18.07
C TYR A 49 -0.66 8.22 -19.24
N GLY A 50 -1.44 8.22 -20.33
CA GLY A 50 -1.07 7.55 -21.59
C GLY A 50 -1.84 6.26 -21.90
N ASN A 51 -2.78 5.83 -21.08
CA ASN A 51 -3.63 4.68 -21.39
C ASN A 51 -4.57 5.02 -22.56
N LYS A 52 -4.56 4.18 -23.59
CA LYS A 52 -5.39 4.35 -24.79
C LYS A 52 -6.66 3.49 -24.78
N ASP A 53 -6.74 2.56 -23.84
CA ASP A 53 -7.83 1.59 -23.74
C ASP A 53 -8.96 2.09 -22.82
N VAL A 54 -8.78 3.28 -22.22
CA VAL A 54 -9.71 3.87 -21.24
C VAL A 54 -10.13 5.28 -21.68
N HIS A 55 -11.36 5.67 -21.35
CA HIS A 55 -11.89 7.01 -21.62
C HIS A 55 -12.15 7.75 -20.30
N THR A 56 -11.28 8.74 -19.98
CA THR A 56 -11.29 9.49 -18.73
C THR A 56 -11.28 11.01 -18.93
N PRO A 57 -12.29 11.58 -19.62
CA PRO A 57 -12.27 12.97 -20.08
C PRO A 57 -12.27 14.01 -18.95
N ASN A 58 -12.85 13.69 -17.77
CA ASN A 58 -12.87 14.60 -16.63
C ASN A 58 -11.47 14.70 -15.99
N ALA A 59 -10.80 13.56 -15.79
CA ALA A 59 -9.44 13.50 -15.28
C ALA A 59 -8.45 14.12 -16.28
N ASP A 60 -8.61 13.86 -17.57
CA ASP A 60 -7.79 14.44 -18.64
C ASP A 60 -7.93 15.96 -18.67
N SER A 61 -9.16 16.47 -18.53
CA SER A 61 -9.44 17.92 -18.44
C SER A 61 -8.89 18.54 -17.16
N LEU A 62 -8.96 17.83 -16.02
CA LEU A 62 -8.39 18.32 -14.77
C LEU A 62 -6.85 18.37 -14.84
N ALA A 63 -6.21 17.34 -15.39
CA ALA A 63 -4.77 17.26 -15.62
C ALA A 63 -4.26 18.36 -16.56
N ALA A 64 -5.00 18.66 -17.63
CA ALA A 64 -4.65 19.73 -18.57
C ALA A 64 -4.64 21.13 -17.94
N ARG A 65 -5.39 21.34 -16.86
CA ARG A 65 -5.50 22.62 -16.14
C ARG A 65 -4.78 22.65 -14.80
N GLY A 66 -4.32 21.50 -14.32
CA GLY A 66 -3.66 21.30 -13.04
C GLY A 66 -2.23 20.81 -13.18
N ILE A 67 -1.61 20.48 -12.07
CA ILE A 67 -0.31 19.84 -11.99
C ILE A 67 -0.53 18.33 -11.98
N GLN A 68 0.02 17.66 -12.98
CA GLN A 68 0.01 16.21 -13.11
C GLN A 68 1.35 15.65 -12.65
N PHE A 69 1.38 14.96 -11.51
CA PHE A 69 2.61 14.34 -11.01
C PHE A 69 2.87 13.02 -11.74
N MET A 70 4.08 12.90 -12.29
CA MET A 70 4.50 11.75 -13.08
C MET A 70 5.26 10.69 -12.27
N ASN A 71 5.71 11.03 -11.06
CA ASN A 71 6.46 10.15 -10.16
C ASN A 71 5.87 10.19 -8.75
N ALA A 72 4.53 10.07 -8.65
CA ALA A 72 3.85 10.03 -7.36
C ALA A 72 3.72 8.58 -6.86
N TRP A 73 4.23 8.32 -5.66
CA TRP A 73 4.15 7.01 -5.03
C TRP A 73 3.21 7.01 -3.82
N SER A 74 2.41 5.96 -3.72
CA SER A 74 1.91 5.52 -2.43
C SER A 74 3.08 5.03 -1.57
N VAL A 75 3.01 5.27 -0.26
CA VAL A 75 4.02 4.74 0.67
C VAL A 75 3.98 3.22 0.78
N ALA A 76 2.80 2.64 0.53
CA ALA A 76 2.59 1.21 0.61
C ALA A 76 1.53 0.74 -0.41
N PRO A 77 1.65 -0.47 -0.98
CA PRO A 77 0.72 -0.99 -1.96
C PRO A 77 -0.55 -1.61 -1.33
N GLN A 78 -0.98 -1.08 -0.19
CA GLN A 78 -2.14 -1.58 0.58
C GLN A 78 -2.85 -0.42 1.28
N SER A 79 -4.18 -0.39 1.17
CA SER A 79 -5.00 0.76 1.59
C SER A 79 -4.74 1.23 3.02
N SER A 80 -4.65 0.31 4.02
CA SER A 80 -4.54 0.76 5.41
C SER A 80 -3.17 1.38 5.72
N ALA A 81 -2.07 0.80 5.23
CA ALA A 81 -0.73 1.35 5.40
C ALA A 81 -0.56 2.67 4.64
N ALA A 82 -1.06 2.75 3.39
CA ALA A 82 -1.05 3.96 2.58
C ALA A 82 -1.85 5.10 3.23
N ARG A 83 -3.09 4.82 3.65
CA ARG A 83 -3.96 5.82 4.30
C ARG A 83 -3.45 6.24 5.67
N SER A 84 -2.76 5.35 6.39
CA SER A 84 -2.05 5.71 7.63
C SER A 84 -0.96 6.74 7.38
N SER A 85 -0.22 6.59 6.28
CA SER A 85 0.82 7.56 5.90
C SER A 85 0.22 8.89 5.46
N LEU A 86 -0.88 8.87 4.69
CA LEU A 86 -1.62 10.07 4.29
C LEU A 86 -2.06 10.91 5.50
N ILE A 87 -2.68 10.27 6.50
CA ILE A 87 -3.31 11.00 7.61
C ILE A 87 -2.31 11.46 8.68
N THR A 88 -1.14 10.83 8.74
CA THR A 88 -0.09 11.18 9.71
C THR A 88 1.03 12.06 9.13
N GLY A 89 1.20 12.09 7.81
CA GLY A 89 2.36 12.70 7.16
C GLY A 89 3.68 11.97 7.47
N CYS A 90 3.59 10.70 7.90
CA CYS A 90 4.73 9.85 8.25
C CYS A 90 4.65 8.51 7.52
N TYR A 91 5.79 7.82 7.38
CA TYR A 91 5.75 6.43 6.96
C TYR A 91 4.98 5.60 7.98
N SER A 92 4.05 4.75 7.50
CA SER A 92 3.17 3.98 8.41
C SER A 92 3.93 3.08 9.38
N SER A 93 5.11 2.58 8.98
CA SER A 93 5.97 1.78 9.86
C SER A 93 6.55 2.56 11.05
N THR A 94 6.63 3.88 10.99
CA THR A 94 7.12 4.70 12.11
C THR A 94 6.26 4.53 13.37
N TYR A 95 4.96 4.35 13.19
CA TYR A 95 3.99 4.13 14.28
C TYR A 95 3.52 2.69 14.38
N GLY A 96 4.10 1.76 13.62
CA GLY A 96 3.68 0.37 13.58
C GLY A 96 2.33 0.15 12.88
N MET A 97 1.93 1.06 12.00
CA MET A 97 0.65 1.05 11.27
C MET A 97 0.75 0.41 9.87
N ASP A 98 1.80 -0.36 9.62
CA ASP A 98 2.17 -0.90 8.30
C ASP A 98 1.57 -2.28 8.00
N VAL A 99 1.07 -3.00 9.00
CA VAL A 99 0.50 -4.35 8.83
C VAL A 99 -0.97 -4.29 8.44
N HIS A 100 -1.29 -4.74 7.24
CA HIS A 100 -2.67 -4.74 6.72
C HIS A 100 -3.38 -6.08 7.01
N PRO A 101 -4.65 -6.10 7.38
CA PRO A 101 -5.56 -4.99 7.72
C PRO A 101 -5.75 -4.79 9.23
N VAL A 102 -4.78 -5.12 10.04
CA VAL A 102 -4.92 -5.18 11.51
C VAL A 102 -4.58 -3.84 12.15
N PRO A 103 -5.52 -3.18 12.85
CA PRO A 103 -5.24 -1.97 13.59
C PRO A 103 -4.51 -2.29 14.90
N TYR A 104 -3.58 -1.40 15.28
CA TYR A 104 -2.82 -1.47 16.53
C TYR A 104 -2.95 -0.18 17.33
N ASP A 105 -2.59 -0.21 18.59
CA ASP A 105 -2.55 1.00 19.42
C ASP A 105 -1.47 1.96 18.92
N THR A 106 -1.83 3.23 18.83
CA THR A 106 -0.95 4.30 18.35
C THR A 106 -0.95 5.47 19.32
N PRO A 107 0.08 6.34 19.28
CA PRO A 107 0.05 7.59 20.03
C PRO A 107 -1.16 8.44 19.68
N ALA A 108 -1.62 9.25 20.63
CA ALA A 108 -2.64 10.25 20.38
C ALA A 108 -2.08 11.43 19.57
N ASN A 109 -2.98 12.20 18.95
CA ASN A 109 -2.64 13.45 18.26
C ASN A 109 -1.61 13.33 17.13
N ILE A 110 -1.72 12.28 16.31
CA ILE A 110 -0.86 12.08 15.13
C ILE A 110 -1.58 12.33 13.80
N PHE A 111 -2.91 12.56 13.82
CA PHE A 111 -3.74 12.76 12.61
C PHE A 111 -3.85 14.23 12.27
N PHE A 112 -3.42 14.64 11.08
CA PHE A 112 -3.26 16.06 10.73
C PHE A 112 -4.55 16.91 10.67
N PRO A 113 -5.76 16.38 10.41
CA PRO A 113 -6.95 17.23 10.34
C PRO A 113 -7.26 17.97 11.64
N GLN A 114 -6.80 17.48 12.80
CA GLN A 114 -6.96 18.19 14.07
C GLN A 114 -6.36 19.61 14.04
N TRP A 115 -5.16 19.79 13.43
CA TRP A 115 -4.52 21.12 13.34
C TRP A 115 -5.23 22.05 12.36
N LEU A 116 -5.91 21.50 11.33
CA LEU A 116 -6.80 22.28 10.47
C LEU A 116 -8.01 22.78 11.22
N ARG A 117 -8.64 21.91 12.04
CA ARG A 117 -9.79 22.28 12.89
C ARG A 117 -9.40 23.37 13.89
N GLU A 118 -8.26 23.22 14.55
CA GLU A 118 -7.72 24.25 15.46
C GLU A 118 -7.47 25.58 14.73
N ALA A 119 -7.11 25.52 13.45
CA ALA A 119 -6.99 26.70 12.59
C ALA A 119 -8.32 27.22 12.04
N GLY A 120 -9.46 26.60 12.38
CA GLY A 120 -10.80 27.05 12.02
C GLY A 120 -11.35 26.49 10.71
N TYR A 121 -10.73 25.46 10.12
CA TYR A 121 -11.30 24.70 9.00
C TYR A 121 -12.42 23.79 9.49
N TYR A 122 -13.43 23.60 8.63
CA TYR A 122 -14.41 22.55 8.79
C TYR A 122 -13.93 21.30 8.08
N CYS A 123 -13.63 20.23 8.83
CA CYS A 123 -12.97 19.03 8.30
C CYS A 123 -13.97 17.86 8.20
N THR A 124 -14.16 17.33 6.99
CA THR A 124 -15.08 16.22 6.74
C THR A 124 -14.41 15.05 6.02
N ASN A 125 -14.81 13.82 6.36
CA ASN A 125 -14.39 12.61 5.68
C ASN A 125 -15.61 11.73 5.33
N ASN A 126 -15.85 11.52 4.05
CA ASN A 126 -16.93 10.67 3.51
C ASN A 126 -16.32 9.44 2.82
N SER A 127 -16.21 8.30 3.50
CA SER A 127 -16.27 8.08 4.95
C SER A 127 -15.17 7.11 5.38
N LYS A 128 -14.38 6.62 4.39
CA LYS A 128 -13.36 5.61 4.63
C LYS A 128 -12.18 6.20 5.40
N THR A 129 -11.89 5.65 6.56
CA THR A 129 -10.68 5.92 7.33
C THR A 129 -9.61 4.90 7.01
N HIS A 130 -9.84 3.64 7.36
CA HIS A 130 -8.92 2.52 7.18
C HIS A 130 -7.50 2.85 7.66
N TYR A 131 -7.38 3.65 8.71
CA TYR A 131 -6.12 3.89 9.40
C TYR A 131 -5.84 2.70 10.32
N ASN A 132 -4.65 2.13 10.26
CA ASN A 132 -4.27 0.98 11.10
C ASN A 132 -4.06 1.39 12.58
N SER A 133 -5.08 1.97 13.20
CA SER A 133 -5.05 2.48 14.56
C SER A 133 -6.34 2.10 15.30
N THR A 134 -6.21 1.68 16.55
CA THR A 134 -7.33 1.50 17.49
C THR A 134 -7.70 2.80 18.18
N THR A 135 -6.82 3.81 18.15
CA THR A 135 -7.12 5.16 18.63
C THR A 135 -8.33 5.72 17.87
N ASP A 136 -9.19 6.50 18.53
CA ASP A 136 -10.33 7.11 17.87
C ASP A 136 -9.88 8.00 16.70
N ASN A 137 -9.91 7.39 15.52
CA ASN A 137 -9.45 8.02 14.29
C ASN A 137 -10.53 8.88 13.61
N LYS A 138 -11.71 9.00 14.22
CA LYS A 138 -12.79 9.88 13.74
C LYS A 138 -12.80 11.23 14.46
N SER A 139 -12.23 11.33 15.64
CA SER A 139 -12.23 12.55 16.45
C SER A 139 -11.44 13.71 15.83
N CYS A 140 -10.52 13.43 14.91
CA CYS A 140 -9.80 14.48 14.16
C CYS A 140 -10.68 15.20 13.11
N TRP A 141 -11.88 14.71 12.81
CA TRP A 141 -12.84 15.25 11.87
C TRP A 141 -14.01 15.95 12.59
N ASP A 142 -14.65 16.94 11.97
CA ASP A 142 -15.94 17.47 12.42
C ASP A 142 -17.06 16.49 12.07
N GLU A 143 -16.98 15.87 10.89
CA GLU A 143 -17.88 14.81 10.45
C GLU A 143 -17.10 13.70 9.73
N CYS A 144 -17.31 12.44 10.15
CA CYS A 144 -16.69 11.26 9.53
C CYS A 144 -17.75 10.17 9.34
N THR A 145 -18.63 10.36 8.36
CA THR A 145 -19.75 9.46 8.01
C THR A 145 -19.97 9.44 6.51
N ARG A 146 -20.90 8.61 6.04
CA ARG A 146 -21.26 8.56 4.61
C ARG A 146 -22.02 9.81 4.15
N GLU A 147 -22.58 10.56 5.09
CA GLU A 147 -23.31 11.80 4.85
C GLU A 147 -22.42 13.04 5.02
N ALA A 148 -21.18 12.86 5.51
CA ALA A 148 -20.24 13.96 5.72
C ALA A 148 -19.99 14.72 4.41
N SER A 149 -20.10 16.05 4.47
CA SER A 149 -20.09 16.89 3.27
C SER A 149 -19.51 18.27 3.53
N TYR A 150 -18.81 18.85 2.54
CA TYR A 150 -18.47 20.26 2.58
C TYR A 150 -19.70 21.19 2.55
N ASN A 151 -20.89 20.66 2.21
CA ASN A 151 -22.16 21.36 2.23
C ASN A 151 -22.93 21.18 3.55
N SER A 152 -22.30 20.59 4.57
CA SER A 152 -22.96 20.37 5.87
C SER A 152 -23.54 21.67 6.43
N PRO A 153 -24.80 21.65 6.93
CA PRO A 153 -25.42 22.81 7.59
C PRO A 153 -24.69 23.21 8.88
N LYS A 154 -23.81 22.36 9.40
CA LYS A 154 -22.98 22.66 10.57
C LYS A 154 -21.78 23.53 10.24
N ARG A 155 -21.38 23.59 8.98
CA ARG A 155 -20.29 24.45 8.52
C ARG A 155 -20.74 25.92 8.52
N GLY A 156 -19.94 26.79 9.12
CA GLY A 156 -20.17 28.23 9.06
C GLY A 156 -20.19 28.75 7.60
N LYS A 157 -21.00 29.77 7.32
CA LYS A 157 -21.27 30.29 5.99
C LYS A 157 -19.98 30.57 5.19
N ASP A 158 -18.99 31.20 5.80
CA ASP A 158 -17.71 31.59 5.16
C ASP A 158 -16.53 30.75 5.71
N GLN A 159 -16.80 29.68 6.43
CA GLN A 159 -15.79 28.81 7.01
C GLN A 159 -15.11 27.98 5.91
N PRO A 160 -13.77 28.04 5.75
CA PRO A 160 -13.08 27.19 4.81
C PRO A 160 -13.21 25.73 5.22
N PHE A 161 -13.22 24.85 4.24
CA PHE A 161 -13.30 23.41 4.50
C PHE A 161 -12.06 22.65 4.01
N PHE A 162 -11.78 21.56 4.71
CA PHE A 162 -10.99 20.43 4.21
C PHE A 162 -11.93 19.22 4.12
N ALA A 163 -12.24 18.79 2.91
CA ALA A 163 -13.16 17.69 2.68
C ALA A 163 -12.48 16.54 1.93
N VAL A 164 -12.69 15.33 2.43
CA VAL A 164 -12.22 14.09 1.80
C VAL A 164 -13.42 13.26 1.38
N TYR A 165 -13.49 12.91 0.10
CA TYR A 165 -14.45 11.94 -0.41
C TYR A 165 -13.69 10.73 -0.94
N ASN A 166 -14.19 9.55 -0.57
CA ASN A 166 -13.58 8.28 -0.92
C ASN A 166 -14.58 7.44 -1.72
N THR A 167 -14.24 7.05 -2.94
CA THR A 167 -15.01 6.05 -3.67
C THR A 167 -14.34 4.69 -3.65
N VAL A 168 -15.14 3.64 -3.49
CA VAL A 168 -14.70 2.23 -3.56
C VAL A 168 -14.98 1.62 -4.95
N THR A 169 -15.28 2.46 -5.92
CA THR A 169 -15.72 2.02 -7.26
C THR A 169 -14.68 1.15 -7.96
N SER A 170 -13.39 1.52 -7.88
CA SER A 170 -12.27 0.76 -8.48
C SER A 170 -11.66 -0.29 -7.56
N HIS A 171 -12.18 -0.45 -6.33
CA HIS A 171 -11.64 -1.43 -5.38
C HIS A 171 -11.72 -2.88 -5.89
N MET A 172 -10.70 -3.68 -5.59
CA MET A 172 -10.59 -5.11 -5.94
C MET A 172 -11.87 -5.91 -5.67
N GLY A 173 -12.63 -5.55 -4.64
CA GLY A 173 -13.90 -6.20 -4.32
C GLY A 173 -14.92 -6.17 -5.45
N ARG A 174 -14.91 -5.12 -6.29
CA ARG A 174 -15.73 -5.04 -7.50
C ARG A 174 -15.22 -6.02 -8.57
N ILE A 175 -13.90 -6.03 -8.81
CA ILE A 175 -13.30 -6.86 -9.86
C ILE A 175 -13.48 -8.35 -9.58
N ARG A 176 -13.35 -8.78 -8.32
CA ARG A 176 -13.57 -10.17 -7.91
C ARG A 176 -14.93 -10.75 -8.31
N THR A 177 -15.88 -9.90 -8.63
CA THR A 177 -17.24 -10.28 -8.99
C THR A 177 -17.52 -10.12 -10.48
N PHE A 178 -16.53 -9.76 -11.29
CA PHE A 178 -16.66 -9.75 -12.75
C PHE A 178 -16.70 -11.15 -13.34
N HIS A 179 -17.41 -11.30 -14.45
CA HIS A 179 -17.49 -12.57 -15.18
C HIS A 179 -16.23 -12.87 -15.95
N THR A 180 -15.80 -14.11 -15.87
CA THR A 180 -14.71 -14.65 -16.68
C THR A 180 -15.16 -15.36 -17.95
N ASP A 181 -16.47 -15.45 -18.18
CA ASP A 181 -17.03 -16.17 -19.34
C ASP A 181 -17.05 -15.33 -20.62
N GLY A 182 -16.47 -14.16 -20.61
CA GLY A 182 -16.38 -13.24 -21.74
C GLY A 182 -17.72 -12.62 -22.16
N ARG A 183 -18.80 -12.92 -21.44
CA ARG A 183 -20.13 -12.35 -21.72
C ARG A 183 -20.39 -11.17 -20.82
N ARG A 184 -19.84 -10.04 -21.20
CA ARG A 184 -20.29 -8.75 -20.69
C ARG A 184 -21.38 -8.26 -21.62
N ASP A 185 -22.49 -7.80 -21.06
CA ASP A 185 -23.32 -6.85 -21.77
C ASP A 185 -22.52 -5.54 -21.83
N TYR A 186 -21.64 -5.44 -22.83
CA TYR A 186 -20.99 -4.19 -23.13
C TYR A 186 -22.06 -3.19 -23.52
N THR A 187 -22.24 -2.19 -22.69
CA THR A 187 -22.84 -0.95 -23.13
C THR A 187 -21.93 -0.35 -24.21
N GLN A 188 -22.39 0.62 -24.97
CA GLN A 188 -21.57 1.25 -26.02
C GLN A 188 -20.24 1.84 -25.51
N GLU A 189 -20.05 1.93 -24.20
CA GLU A 189 -18.86 2.44 -23.50
C GLU A 189 -18.06 1.32 -22.83
N GLY A 190 -18.42 0.05 -23.02
CA GLY A 190 -17.71 -1.08 -22.45
C GLY A 190 -16.33 -1.31 -23.07
N ILE A 191 -15.44 -1.88 -22.29
CA ILE A 191 -14.09 -2.22 -22.73
C ILE A 191 -14.04 -3.69 -23.15
N TYR A 192 -13.62 -3.92 -24.40
CA TYR A 192 -13.48 -5.27 -24.95
C TYR A 192 -12.17 -5.91 -24.50
N PRO A 193 -12.22 -7.02 -23.71
CA PRO A 193 -11.02 -7.66 -23.17
C PRO A 193 -9.99 -8.03 -24.24
N GLU A 194 -10.43 -8.48 -25.41
CA GLU A 194 -9.60 -8.93 -26.53
C GLU A 194 -8.79 -7.80 -27.19
N LEU A 195 -9.21 -6.55 -27.02
CA LEU A 195 -8.53 -5.38 -27.61
C LEU A 195 -7.53 -4.72 -26.67
N LEU A 196 -7.49 -5.14 -25.39
CA LEU A 196 -6.62 -4.52 -24.39
C LEU A 196 -5.15 -4.76 -24.65
N THR A 197 -4.36 -3.75 -24.37
CA THR A 197 -2.90 -3.84 -24.20
C THR A 197 -2.58 -4.27 -22.78
N LEU A 198 -2.16 -5.52 -22.59
CA LEU A 198 -1.76 -6.02 -21.28
C LEU A 198 -0.32 -5.63 -20.93
N PRO A 199 -0.01 -5.38 -19.65
CA PRO A 199 1.38 -5.24 -19.20
C PRO A 199 2.20 -6.52 -19.48
N ALA A 200 3.47 -6.34 -19.83
CA ALA A 200 4.35 -7.46 -20.22
C ALA A 200 4.54 -8.53 -19.12
N TYR A 201 4.38 -8.13 -17.87
CA TYR A 201 4.57 -9.00 -16.71
C TYR A 201 3.39 -9.93 -16.39
N VAL A 202 2.26 -9.80 -17.06
CA VAL A 202 1.10 -10.70 -16.86
C VAL A 202 0.91 -11.63 -18.05
N PRO A 203 0.47 -12.88 -17.83
CA PRO A 203 0.16 -13.79 -18.92
C PRO A 203 -1.09 -13.35 -19.68
N ASP A 204 -1.06 -13.53 -21.00
CA ASP A 204 -2.20 -13.27 -21.86
C ASP A 204 -3.23 -14.41 -21.76
N LEU A 205 -4.10 -14.31 -20.75
CA LEU A 205 -5.15 -15.26 -20.46
C LEU A 205 -6.53 -14.56 -20.50
N PRO A 206 -7.59 -15.26 -20.90
CA PRO A 206 -8.95 -14.69 -20.94
C PRO A 206 -9.38 -14.08 -19.61
N GLU A 207 -9.07 -14.73 -18.49
CA GLU A 207 -9.38 -14.25 -17.14
C GLU A 207 -8.61 -12.97 -16.79
N VAL A 208 -7.33 -12.87 -17.20
CA VAL A 208 -6.51 -11.68 -17.00
C VAL A 208 -7.08 -10.53 -17.80
N ARG A 209 -7.37 -10.74 -19.09
CA ARG A 209 -7.99 -9.72 -19.96
C ARG A 209 -9.34 -9.25 -19.41
N SER A 210 -10.17 -10.21 -18.94
CA SER A 210 -11.49 -9.90 -18.37
C SER A 210 -11.38 -9.05 -17.11
N ASP A 211 -10.47 -9.37 -16.19
CA ASP A 211 -10.28 -8.60 -14.96
C ASP A 211 -9.72 -7.21 -15.25
N TYR A 212 -8.79 -7.09 -16.21
CA TYR A 212 -8.27 -5.78 -16.65
C TYR A 212 -9.37 -4.91 -17.27
N ALA A 213 -10.17 -5.46 -18.19
CA ALA A 213 -11.31 -4.74 -18.77
C ALA A 213 -12.26 -4.23 -17.68
N GLY A 214 -12.61 -5.12 -16.73
CA GLY A 214 -13.46 -4.76 -15.59
C GLY A 214 -12.89 -3.68 -14.70
N HIS A 215 -11.57 -3.68 -14.52
CA HIS A 215 -10.90 -2.65 -13.75
C HIS A 215 -10.90 -1.30 -14.48
N LEU A 216 -10.57 -1.28 -15.77
CA LEU A 216 -10.58 -0.05 -16.57
C LEU A 216 -12.00 0.54 -16.71
N GLU A 217 -13.05 -0.29 -16.80
CA GLU A 217 -14.44 0.19 -16.70
C GLU A 217 -14.72 0.86 -15.34
N ALA A 218 -14.15 0.31 -14.25
CA ALA A 218 -14.27 0.94 -12.95
C ALA A 218 -13.53 2.27 -12.88
N VAL A 219 -12.41 2.41 -13.57
CA VAL A 219 -11.68 3.69 -13.72
C VAL A 219 -12.52 4.73 -14.48
N GLN A 220 -13.23 4.34 -15.54
CA GLN A 220 -14.18 5.22 -16.23
C GLN A 220 -15.33 5.68 -15.33
N ASP A 221 -15.81 4.81 -14.44
CA ASP A 221 -16.82 5.20 -13.44
C ASP A 221 -16.25 6.17 -12.40
N VAL A 222 -14.97 6.02 -12.01
CA VAL A 222 -14.27 6.99 -11.15
C VAL A 222 -14.13 8.34 -11.85
N ASP A 223 -13.84 8.36 -13.15
CA ASP A 223 -13.82 9.59 -13.95
C ASP A 223 -15.18 10.29 -13.97
N THR A 224 -16.25 9.53 -14.17
CA THR A 224 -17.62 10.04 -14.11
C THR A 224 -17.94 10.63 -12.73
N TRP A 225 -17.52 9.95 -11.65
CA TRP A 225 -17.66 10.44 -10.27
C TRP A 225 -16.90 11.76 -10.05
N LEU A 226 -15.68 11.92 -10.59
CA LEU A 226 -14.95 13.18 -10.59
C LEU A 226 -15.78 14.28 -11.27
N GLY A 227 -16.35 13.99 -12.45
CA GLY A 227 -17.19 14.92 -13.21
C GLY A 227 -18.36 15.48 -12.41
N PHE A 228 -18.99 14.66 -11.56
CA PHE A 228 -20.06 15.11 -10.66
C PHE A 228 -19.56 16.17 -9.65
N PHE A 229 -18.39 15.96 -9.03
CA PHE A 229 -17.84 16.95 -8.09
C PHE A 229 -17.45 18.26 -8.77
N LEU A 230 -16.85 18.19 -9.95
CA LEU A 230 -16.49 19.39 -10.70
C LEU A 230 -17.74 20.21 -11.05
N LYS A 231 -18.83 19.54 -11.42
CA LYS A 231 -20.12 20.17 -11.70
C LYS A 231 -20.75 20.76 -10.42
N ASP A 232 -20.80 20.00 -9.32
CA ASP A 232 -21.39 20.43 -8.04
C ASP A 232 -20.69 21.69 -7.49
N LEU A 233 -19.35 21.69 -7.49
CA LEU A 233 -18.56 22.87 -7.07
C LEU A 233 -18.93 24.11 -7.88
N LYS A 234 -19.05 23.96 -9.22
CA LYS A 234 -19.42 25.07 -10.11
C LYS A 234 -20.85 25.57 -9.85
N GLU A 235 -21.81 24.66 -9.73
CA GLU A 235 -23.22 25.02 -9.46
C GLU A 235 -23.40 25.73 -8.12
N LYS A 236 -22.51 25.48 -7.16
CA LYS A 236 -22.52 26.11 -5.83
C LYS A 236 -21.60 27.34 -5.72
N GLY A 237 -20.90 27.71 -6.80
CA GLY A 237 -19.96 28.82 -6.79
C GLY A 237 -18.77 28.62 -5.85
N LEU A 238 -18.34 27.36 -5.67
CA LEU A 238 -17.20 26.97 -4.83
C LEU A 238 -15.93 26.69 -5.64
N ASP A 239 -16.05 26.53 -6.95
CA ASP A 239 -14.97 26.14 -7.86
C ASP A 239 -13.81 27.15 -7.89
N ASP A 240 -14.10 28.46 -7.80
CA ASP A 240 -13.10 29.53 -7.76
C ASP A 240 -12.29 29.58 -6.44
N ASN A 241 -12.77 28.92 -5.39
CA ASN A 241 -12.17 28.94 -4.06
C ASN A 241 -11.68 27.58 -3.57
N THR A 242 -11.74 26.53 -4.40
CA THR A 242 -11.41 25.16 -3.98
C THR A 242 -10.22 24.60 -4.73
N ILE A 243 -9.15 24.26 -3.98
CA ILE A 243 -8.01 23.49 -4.46
C ILE A 243 -8.40 22.01 -4.43
N ILE A 244 -8.17 21.28 -5.53
CA ILE A 244 -8.59 19.89 -5.69
C ILE A 244 -7.36 19.00 -5.82
N PHE A 245 -7.30 17.91 -5.04
CA PHE A 245 -6.39 16.79 -5.24
C PHE A 245 -7.20 15.56 -5.62
N PHE A 246 -6.85 14.95 -6.74
CA PHE A 246 -7.46 13.74 -7.26
C PHE A 246 -6.41 12.64 -7.33
N PHE A 247 -6.58 11.55 -6.57
CA PHE A 247 -5.56 10.50 -6.46
C PHE A 247 -6.12 9.16 -5.96
N SER A 248 -5.44 8.04 -6.32
CA SER A 248 -5.70 6.70 -5.76
C SER A 248 -4.97 6.51 -4.43
N ASP A 249 -5.46 5.61 -3.57
CA ASP A 249 -4.79 5.30 -2.31
C ASP A 249 -3.54 4.42 -2.49
N HIS A 250 -3.47 3.60 -3.52
CA HIS A 250 -2.29 2.86 -4.00
C HIS A 250 -2.50 2.39 -5.43
N GLY A 251 -1.54 1.66 -6.00
CA GLY A 251 -1.62 1.18 -7.37
C GLY A 251 -2.65 0.08 -7.60
N GLY A 252 -2.72 -0.41 -8.84
CA GLY A 252 -3.78 -1.27 -9.35
C GLY A 252 -3.99 -2.58 -8.60
N CYS A 253 -5.21 -3.09 -8.63
CA CYS A 253 -5.58 -4.35 -7.98
C CYS A 253 -5.42 -5.58 -8.87
N VAL A 254 -5.17 -5.40 -10.15
CA VAL A 254 -4.88 -6.50 -11.08
C VAL A 254 -3.56 -7.18 -10.73
N PRO A 255 -3.31 -8.42 -11.18
CA PRO A 255 -2.16 -9.19 -10.73
C PRO A 255 -0.83 -8.43 -10.75
N ARG A 256 -0.02 -8.61 -9.69
CA ARG A 256 1.27 -7.99 -9.41
C ARG A 256 1.19 -6.49 -9.02
N GLY A 257 -0.01 -5.92 -8.81
CA GLY A 257 -0.19 -4.56 -8.30
C GLY A 257 -0.32 -4.53 -6.77
N LYS A 258 -1.55 -4.56 -6.27
CA LYS A 258 -1.86 -4.52 -4.84
C LYS A 258 -1.08 -5.54 -4.02
N GLY A 259 -0.37 -5.06 -3.00
CA GLY A 259 0.45 -5.87 -2.11
C GLY A 259 1.91 -6.01 -2.54
N TYR A 260 2.29 -5.59 -3.76
CA TYR A 260 3.65 -5.69 -4.29
C TYR A 260 4.29 -4.31 -4.44
N LEU A 261 5.62 -4.22 -4.20
CA LEU A 261 6.37 -2.96 -4.32
C LEU A 261 6.85 -2.67 -5.76
N TYR A 262 6.19 -3.21 -6.76
CA TYR A 262 6.40 -2.81 -8.16
C TYR A 262 5.67 -1.50 -8.47
N GLU A 263 6.03 -0.82 -9.59
CA GLU A 263 5.33 0.40 -10.02
C GLU A 263 3.82 0.19 -10.11
N SER A 264 3.40 -0.97 -10.59
CA SER A 264 1.98 -1.36 -10.64
C SER A 264 1.24 -1.31 -9.29
N GLY A 265 1.97 -1.39 -8.18
CA GLY A 265 1.41 -1.30 -6.82
C GLY A 265 1.65 0.05 -6.13
N LEU A 266 2.62 0.83 -6.60
CA LEU A 266 3.09 2.05 -5.93
C LEU A 266 2.78 3.34 -6.68
N GLU A 267 2.98 3.37 -8.01
CA GLU A 267 2.77 4.56 -8.81
C GLU A 267 1.28 4.86 -8.94
N VAL A 268 0.87 6.02 -8.44
CA VAL A 268 -0.53 6.46 -8.39
C VAL A 268 -0.77 7.68 -9.26
N PRO A 269 -1.95 7.82 -9.87
CA PRO A 269 -2.34 9.09 -10.44
C PRO A 269 -2.48 10.10 -9.31
N LEU A 270 -1.85 11.26 -9.47
CA LEU A 270 -1.98 12.41 -8.57
C LEU A 270 -2.07 13.67 -9.40
N ILE A 271 -3.20 14.35 -9.32
CA ILE A 271 -3.46 15.62 -10.00
C ILE A 271 -3.84 16.67 -8.95
N ALA A 272 -3.16 17.81 -8.96
CA ALA A 272 -3.47 18.94 -8.10
C ALA A 272 -3.94 20.12 -8.95
N TYR A 273 -5.18 20.57 -8.75
CA TYR A 273 -5.76 21.71 -9.45
C TYR A 273 -5.87 22.92 -8.53
N PHE A 274 -5.37 24.05 -9.00
CA PHE A 274 -5.45 25.35 -8.34
C PHE A 274 -6.32 26.30 -9.16
N PRO A 275 -7.46 26.76 -8.64
CA PRO A 275 -8.22 27.80 -9.34
C PRO A 275 -7.40 29.10 -9.42
N PRO A 276 -7.69 29.99 -10.39
CA PRO A 276 -6.89 31.21 -10.65
C PRO A 276 -6.56 32.01 -9.39
N LYS A 277 -7.50 32.12 -8.46
CA LYS A 277 -7.34 32.82 -7.18
C LYS A 277 -6.18 32.29 -6.34
N TRP A 278 -5.90 30.98 -6.40
CA TRP A 278 -4.94 30.29 -5.55
C TRP A 278 -3.70 29.78 -6.27
N GLN A 279 -3.53 30.09 -7.56
CA GLN A 279 -2.36 29.66 -8.33
C GLN A 279 -1.02 30.13 -7.74
N HIS A 280 -1.02 31.28 -7.04
CA HIS A 280 0.17 31.78 -6.35
C HIS A 280 0.67 30.85 -5.21
N LEU A 281 -0.17 29.94 -4.71
CA LEU A 281 0.21 28.94 -3.71
C LEU A 281 0.89 27.71 -4.33
N ALA A 282 0.75 27.52 -5.65
CA ALA A 282 1.35 26.40 -6.37
C ALA A 282 2.85 26.61 -6.73
N GLY A 283 3.41 27.80 -6.44
CA GLY A 283 4.76 28.16 -6.82
C GLY A 283 4.87 28.60 -8.28
N GLU A 284 5.96 28.24 -8.96
CA GLU A 284 6.26 28.71 -10.30
C GLU A 284 5.34 28.12 -11.38
N LYS A 285 4.80 26.92 -11.16
CA LYS A 285 3.97 26.19 -12.13
C LYS A 285 2.66 25.75 -11.49
N ALA A 286 1.56 26.33 -11.91
CA ALA A 286 0.23 25.96 -11.49
C ALA A 286 -0.44 24.91 -12.40
N SER A 287 0.24 24.46 -13.45
CA SER A 287 -0.24 23.44 -14.39
C SER A 287 0.89 22.77 -15.16
N GLY A 288 0.61 21.60 -15.73
CA GLY A 288 1.55 20.83 -16.55
C GLY A 288 2.06 19.59 -15.84
N LYS A 289 2.97 18.87 -16.49
CA LYS A 289 3.60 17.66 -15.93
C LYS A 289 4.71 18.03 -14.96
N ASP A 290 4.69 17.39 -13.80
CA ASP A 290 5.73 17.47 -12.77
C ASP A 290 6.38 16.11 -12.59
N TYR A 291 7.69 16.06 -12.77
CA TYR A 291 8.51 14.84 -12.65
C TYR A 291 9.23 14.74 -11.29
N SER A 292 8.90 15.60 -10.34
CA SER A 292 9.42 15.51 -8.98
C SER A 292 8.98 14.24 -8.30
N LEU A 293 9.84 13.71 -7.42
CA LEU A 293 9.50 12.57 -6.58
C LEU A 293 8.57 13.02 -5.45
N VAL A 294 7.36 12.50 -5.43
CA VAL A 294 6.32 12.81 -4.45
C VAL A 294 5.78 11.53 -3.85
N ASN A 295 5.57 11.50 -2.55
CA ASN A 295 4.87 10.39 -1.92
C ASN A 295 3.83 10.87 -0.90
N PHE A 296 3.04 9.95 -0.37
CA PHE A 296 1.91 10.26 0.48
C PHE A 296 2.23 10.90 1.81
N THR A 297 3.47 10.81 2.30
CA THR A 297 3.87 11.56 3.50
C THR A 297 3.84 13.07 3.27
N ASP A 298 3.90 13.52 2.00
CA ASP A 298 3.94 14.94 1.63
C ASP A 298 2.55 15.59 1.63
N LEU A 299 1.48 14.82 1.47
CA LEU A 299 0.15 15.39 1.25
C LEU A 299 -0.42 16.04 2.52
N GLY A 300 -0.24 15.44 3.69
CA GLY A 300 -0.65 16.04 4.97
C GLY A 300 0.05 17.40 5.24
N PRO A 301 1.39 17.47 5.22
CA PRO A 301 2.12 18.74 5.32
C PRO A 301 1.71 19.77 4.27
N THR A 302 1.41 19.33 3.04
CA THR A 302 0.96 20.20 1.95
C THR A 302 -0.39 20.85 2.27
N VAL A 303 -1.37 20.08 2.74
CA VAL A 303 -2.68 20.62 3.12
C VAL A 303 -2.54 21.63 4.26
N LEU A 304 -1.75 21.31 5.28
CA LEU A 304 -1.47 22.27 6.37
C LEU A 304 -0.83 23.56 5.85
N SER A 305 0.17 23.43 4.97
CA SER A 305 0.87 24.58 4.37
C SER A 305 -0.06 25.46 3.54
N LEU A 306 -0.95 24.86 2.72
CA LEU A 306 -1.98 25.57 1.95
C LEU A 306 -2.96 26.31 2.85
N ALA A 307 -3.28 25.74 4.00
CA ALA A 307 -4.12 26.36 5.02
C ALA A 307 -3.39 27.46 5.85
N GLY A 308 -2.09 27.69 5.56
CA GLY A 308 -1.26 28.62 6.34
C GLY A 308 -0.82 28.08 7.70
N VAL A 309 -1.03 26.79 7.97
CA VAL A 309 -0.65 26.10 9.21
C VAL A 309 0.74 25.48 9.04
N LYS A 310 1.62 25.72 10.01
CA LYS A 310 2.96 25.13 9.98
C LYS A 310 2.87 23.63 10.27
N PRO A 311 3.40 22.75 9.39
CA PRO A 311 3.43 21.33 9.64
C PRO A 311 4.15 20.98 10.95
N PRO A 312 3.61 20.08 11.77
CA PRO A 312 4.27 19.60 12.99
C PRO A 312 5.62 18.92 12.69
N LYS A 313 6.57 19.06 13.61
CA LYS A 313 7.93 18.54 13.43
C LYS A 313 8.05 17.02 13.33
N HIS A 314 7.02 16.27 13.77
CA HIS A 314 7.03 14.82 13.68
C HIS A 314 6.69 14.31 12.27
N MET A 315 6.10 15.15 11.42
CA MET A 315 5.84 14.79 10.02
C MET A 315 7.16 14.60 9.27
N GLN A 316 7.21 13.53 8.49
CA GLN A 316 8.40 13.12 7.72
C GLN A 316 8.35 13.58 6.27
N GLY A 317 7.14 13.89 5.79
CA GLY A 317 6.93 14.45 4.46
C GLY A 317 7.24 15.94 4.38
N LYS A 318 7.35 16.45 3.15
CA LYS A 318 7.63 17.86 2.83
C LYS A 318 6.37 18.49 2.22
N ALA A 319 6.04 19.71 2.62
CA ALA A 319 4.98 20.44 1.98
C ALA A 319 5.39 20.80 0.53
N LEU A 320 4.57 20.42 -0.43
CA LEU A 320 4.82 20.67 -1.85
C LEU A 320 4.41 22.11 -2.24
N PHE A 321 3.41 22.66 -1.57
CA PHE A 321 2.76 23.93 -1.92
C PHE A 321 2.46 24.76 -0.66
N GLY A 322 2.13 26.04 -0.88
CA GLY A 322 1.65 26.94 0.17
C GLY A 322 2.75 27.63 0.94
N LYS A 323 2.38 28.23 2.07
CA LYS A 323 3.27 29.11 2.88
C LYS A 323 4.54 28.44 3.38
N TYR A 324 4.50 27.13 3.60
CA TYR A 324 5.59 26.32 4.17
C TYR A 324 6.11 25.28 3.17
N ALA A 325 5.93 25.56 1.86
CA ALA A 325 6.48 24.71 0.82
C ALA A 325 8.00 24.55 1.00
N SER A 326 8.51 23.37 0.73
CA SER A 326 9.93 23.05 0.83
C SER A 326 10.63 23.31 -0.49
N ASP A 327 11.73 24.05 -0.47
CA ASP A 327 12.59 24.24 -1.66
C ASP A 327 13.52 23.03 -1.89
N GLU A 328 13.59 22.12 -0.92
CA GLU A 328 14.45 20.95 -0.99
C GLU A 328 13.85 19.87 -1.90
N LYS A 329 14.52 19.59 -3.02
CA LYS A 329 14.15 18.51 -3.94
C LYS A 329 14.43 17.15 -3.30
N ARG A 330 13.49 16.21 -3.45
CA ARG A 330 13.70 14.82 -3.05
C ARG A 330 14.50 14.11 -4.15
N GLU A 331 15.64 13.53 -3.77
CA GLU A 331 16.49 12.76 -4.69
C GLU A 331 16.11 11.27 -4.69
N ILE A 332 15.60 10.75 -3.59
CA ILE A 332 15.16 9.35 -3.45
C ILE A 332 13.87 9.31 -2.63
N GLN A 333 12.91 8.55 -3.10
CA GLN A 333 11.69 8.25 -2.33
C GLN A 333 11.63 6.76 -1.95
N PHE A 334 10.84 6.46 -0.91
CA PHE A 334 10.80 5.16 -0.28
C PHE A 334 9.39 4.63 -0.17
N ALA A 335 9.26 3.29 -0.18
CA ALA A 335 8.02 2.58 0.06
C ALA A 335 8.26 1.31 0.88
N LEU A 336 7.18 0.80 1.45
CA LEU A 336 7.22 -0.35 2.34
C LEU A 336 6.03 -1.30 2.13
N ALA A 337 6.26 -2.59 2.42
CA ALA A 337 5.23 -3.56 2.69
C ALA A 337 5.68 -4.39 3.90
N ALA A 338 4.80 -4.63 4.87
CA ALA A 338 5.13 -5.42 6.06
C ALA A 338 4.70 -6.88 5.89
N ASN A 339 3.59 -7.10 5.25
CA ASN A 339 3.14 -8.41 4.85
C ASN A 339 2.42 -8.36 3.52
N GLN A 340 2.41 -9.50 2.88
CA GLN A 340 1.65 -9.71 1.66
C GLN A 340 0.25 -10.17 2.07
N LEU A 341 -0.63 -9.20 2.43
CA LEU A 341 -1.99 -9.35 2.99
C LEU A 341 -2.00 -10.16 4.28
N HIS A 342 -1.72 -11.14 4.71
CA HIS A 342 -1.77 -11.86 5.97
C HIS A 342 -0.47 -12.60 6.31
N HIS A 343 0.57 -12.42 5.46
CA HIS A 343 1.86 -13.07 5.64
C HIS A 343 2.91 -12.04 6.03
N PHE A 344 3.54 -12.22 7.18
CA PHE A 344 4.61 -11.32 7.62
C PHE A 344 5.84 -11.52 6.74
N MET A 345 6.06 -10.58 5.82
CA MET A 345 7.18 -10.59 4.88
C MET A 345 7.59 -9.14 4.57
N PRO A 346 8.38 -8.52 5.45
CA PRO A 346 8.83 -7.15 5.25
C PRO A 346 9.67 -7.00 3.98
N VAL A 347 9.27 -6.02 3.16
CA VAL A 347 9.95 -5.61 1.94
C VAL A 347 10.03 -4.09 1.94
N ARG A 348 11.10 -3.52 1.38
CA ARG A 348 11.29 -2.07 1.24
C ARG A 348 11.70 -1.74 -0.19
N ALA A 349 11.34 -0.55 -0.64
CA ALA A 349 11.76 -0.04 -1.94
C ALA A 349 12.29 1.39 -1.85
N ALA A 350 13.17 1.73 -2.78
CA ALA A 350 13.69 3.07 -3.01
C ALA A 350 13.74 3.35 -4.51
N THR A 351 13.50 4.60 -4.93
CA THR A 351 13.67 5.03 -6.31
C THR A 351 14.19 6.47 -6.39
N ASP A 352 15.01 6.75 -7.41
CA ASP A 352 15.40 8.11 -7.80
C ASP A 352 14.60 8.61 -9.03
N GLY A 353 13.54 7.88 -9.40
CA GLY A 353 12.69 8.16 -10.55
C GLY A 353 13.08 7.40 -11.81
N ARG A 354 14.32 6.91 -11.91
CA ARG A 354 14.78 6.06 -12.99
C ARG A 354 15.13 4.66 -12.50
N PHE A 355 15.98 4.58 -11.48
CA PHE A 355 16.35 3.29 -10.89
C PHE A 355 15.47 2.99 -9.71
N LYS A 356 14.99 1.75 -9.65
CA LYS A 356 14.21 1.24 -8.55
C LYS A 356 14.89 0.06 -7.90
N TYR A 357 15.06 0.15 -6.61
CA TYR A 357 15.65 -0.87 -5.76
C TYR A 357 14.59 -1.45 -4.84
N ILE A 358 14.47 -2.79 -4.81
CA ILE A 358 13.59 -3.52 -3.89
C ILE A 358 14.44 -4.43 -3.02
N ARG A 359 14.27 -4.33 -1.72
CA ARG A 359 14.94 -5.15 -0.71
C ARG A 359 13.95 -6.07 -0.04
N SER A 360 14.13 -7.38 -0.21
CA SER A 360 13.46 -8.41 0.58
C SER A 360 14.36 -8.90 1.71
N TYR A 361 13.80 -9.05 2.89
CA TYR A 361 14.53 -9.54 4.07
C TYR A 361 14.31 -11.02 4.33
N ILE A 362 13.40 -11.66 3.58
CA ILE A 362 13.10 -13.10 3.65
C ILE A 362 13.06 -13.69 2.22
N PRO A 363 14.21 -13.74 1.52
CA PRO A 363 14.25 -14.01 0.08
C PRO A 363 13.97 -15.48 -0.29
N TYR A 364 14.05 -16.42 0.64
CA TYR A 364 13.74 -17.82 0.39
C TYR A 364 12.23 -18.11 0.26
N ARG A 365 11.37 -17.12 0.49
CA ARG A 365 9.92 -17.20 0.27
C ARG A 365 9.53 -16.59 -1.06
N GLN A 366 8.47 -17.12 -1.67
CA GLN A 366 7.87 -16.53 -2.86
C GLN A 366 7.07 -15.26 -2.50
N PHE A 367 6.93 -14.32 -3.44
CA PHE A 367 6.06 -13.16 -3.25
C PHE A 367 4.57 -13.51 -3.32
N ALA A 368 4.20 -14.40 -4.24
CA ALA A 368 2.81 -14.83 -4.43
C ALA A 368 2.34 -15.81 -3.35
N LEU A 369 2.24 -15.33 -2.10
CA LEU A 369 1.67 -16.09 -1.01
C LEU A 369 0.15 -16.10 -1.12
N ARG A 370 -0.45 -17.29 -1.27
CA ARG A 370 -1.88 -17.45 -1.51
C ARG A 370 -2.72 -16.99 -0.33
N ASN A 371 -3.75 -16.21 -0.67
CA ASN A 371 -4.78 -15.81 0.27
C ASN A 371 -6.13 -15.72 -0.45
N TYR A 372 -7.23 -15.94 0.24
CA TYR A 372 -8.56 -15.92 -0.37
C TYR A 372 -8.98 -14.57 -0.93
N TYR A 373 -8.39 -13.49 -0.43
CA TYR A 373 -8.77 -12.16 -0.89
C TYR A 373 -8.26 -11.89 -2.30
N GLN A 374 -6.95 -12.02 -2.55
CA GLN A 374 -6.36 -11.85 -3.89
C GLN A 374 -6.72 -13.00 -4.82
N TRP A 375 -6.64 -14.26 -4.33
CA TRP A 375 -7.04 -15.43 -5.12
C TRP A 375 -8.57 -15.58 -5.26
N GLY A 376 -9.33 -14.62 -4.75
CA GLY A 376 -10.70 -14.38 -5.16
C GLY A 376 -10.83 -13.84 -6.58
N MET A 377 -9.77 -13.26 -7.17
CA MET A 377 -9.76 -12.80 -8.55
C MET A 377 -9.53 -13.95 -9.53
N PRO A 378 -10.33 -14.03 -10.62
CA PRO A 378 -10.14 -15.00 -11.68
C PRO A 378 -8.73 -14.98 -12.29
N SER A 379 -8.18 -13.80 -12.55
CA SER A 379 -6.82 -13.62 -13.07
C SER A 379 -5.74 -14.28 -12.22
N ASN A 380 -5.76 -14.08 -10.88
CA ASN A 380 -4.80 -14.73 -9.99
C ASN A 380 -4.93 -16.26 -10.00
N LYS A 381 -6.17 -16.79 -10.06
CA LYS A 381 -6.41 -18.23 -10.14
C LYS A 381 -5.92 -18.82 -11.46
N ALA A 382 -6.16 -18.14 -12.58
CA ALA A 382 -5.73 -18.59 -13.89
C ALA A 382 -4.20 -18.56 -14.02
N TRP A 383 -3.57 -17.53 -13.50
CA TRP A 383 -2.12 -17.41 -13.47
C TRP A 383 -1.47 -18.49 -12.60
N ASP A 384 -2.00 -18.72 -11.41
CA ASP A 384 -1.58 -19.80 -10.52
C ASP A 384 -1.67 -21.18 -11.19
N LYS A 385 -2.79 -21.47 -11.87
CA LYS A 385 -2.95 -22.69 -12.66
C LYS A 385 -1.95 -22.82 -13.81
N LEU A 386 -1.62 -21.72 -14.49
CA LEU A 386 -0.64 -21.69 -15.56
C LEU A 386 0.75 -22.08 -15.05
N VAL A 387 1.19 -21.45 -13.95
CA VAL A 387 2.54 -21.64 -13.40
C VAL A 387 2.67 -23.02 -12.74
N LEU A 388 1.79 -23.37 -11.82
CA LEU A 388 1.84 -24.65 -11.10
C LEU A 388 1.47 -25.86 -11.97
N GLY A 389 0.65 -25.65 -12.99
CA GLY A 389 0.28 -26.70 -13.94
C GLY A 389 1.41 -27.05 -14.91
N GLY A 390 2.54 -26.37 -14.88
CA GLY A 390 3.69 -26.60 -15.77
C GLY A 390 3.43 -26.16 -17.22
N HIS A 391 2.43 -25.31 -17.44
CA HIS A 391 2.07 -24.78 -18.77
C HIS A 391 2.67 -23.40 -19.05
N ASN A 392 3.49 -22.89 -18.12
CA ASN A 392 4.13 -21.60 -18.26
C ASN A 392 5.25 -21.66 -19.31
N THR A 393 5.12 -20.87 -20.36
CA THR A 393 6.11 -20.77 -21.46
C THR A 393 7.02 -19.55 -21.36
N ASN A 394 6.67 -18.59 -20.50
CA ASN A 394 7.46 -17.39 -20.25
C ASN A 394 7.96 -17.38 -18.80
N PRO A 395 9.29 -17.42 -18.55
CA PRO A 395 9.85 -17.42 -17.21
C PRO A 395 9.49 -16.16 -16.42
N ASP A 396 9.28 -15.02 -17.08
CA ASP A 396 8.94 -13.75 -16.43
C ASP A 396 7.61 -13.83 -15.69
N TRP A 397 6.67 -14.63 -16.18
CA TRP A 397 5.38 -14.85 -15.51
C TRP A 397 5.46 -15.71 -14.26
N ALA A 398 6.59 -16.39 -14.02
CA ALA A 398 6.79 -17.20 -12.82
C ALA A 398 7.54 -16.47 -11.69
N GLN A 399 8.10 -15.29 -11.94
CA GLN A 399 8.98 -14.59 -10.99
C GLN A 399 8.35 -14.40 -9.61
N THR A 400 7.09 -13.99 -9.54
CA THR A 400 6.39 -13.78 -8.27
C THR A 400 6.04 -15.08 -7.53
N PHE A 401 6.06 -16.23 -8.23
CA PHE A 401 5.75 -17.55 -7.68
C PHE A 401 6.98 -18.32 -7.21
N ASN A 402 8.18 -17.79 -7.47
CA ASN A 402 9.44 -18.39 -7.05
C ASN A 402 10.01 -17.64 -5.84
N ALA A 403 10.95 -18.28 -5.13
CA ALA A 403 11.88 -17.56 -4.28
C ALA A 403 12.60 -16.48 -5.10
N HIS A 404 12.94 -15.38 -4.48
CA HIS A 404 13.46 -14.21 -5.17
C HIS A 404 14.78 -13.75 -4.55
N PRO A 405 15.59 -12.96 -5.27
CA PRO A 405 16.80 -12.39 -4.70
C PRO A 405 16.50 -11.47 -3.51
N ALA A 406 17.45 -11.37 -2.59
CA ALA A 406 17.36 -10.41 -1.48
C ALA A 406 17.32 -8.96 -1.99
N GLU A 407 17.93 -8.71 -3.14
CA GLU A 407 18.04 -7.41 -3.77
C GLU A 407 17.60 -7.48 -5.22
N MET A 408 16.79 -6.53 -5.64
CA MET A 408 16.39 -6.35 -7.01
C MET A 408 16.60 -4.88 -7.40
N LEU A 409 17.17 -4.65 -8.58
CA LEU A 409 17.39 -3.33 -9.15
C LEU A 409 16.83 -3.31 -10.58
N PHE A 410 16.04 -2.31 -10.90
CA PHE A 410 15.43 -2.13 -12.21
C PHE A 410 15.74 -0.73 -12.78
N ASP A 411 15.95 -0.63 -14.10
CA ASP A 411 15.99 0.63 -14.84
C ASP A 411 14.61 0.87 -15.45
N LEU A 412 13.77 1.68 -14.81
CA LEU A 412 12.37 1.90 -15.20
C LEU A 412 12.21 2.54 -16.58
N GLU A 413 13.23 3.23 -17.10
CA GLU A 413 13.21 3.78 -18.46
C GLU A 413 13.36 2.69 -19.52
N LYS A 414 14.15 1.64 -19.23
CA LYS A 414 14.41 0.53 -20.16
C LYS A 414 13.47 -0.65 -19.92
N ASP A 415 13.04 -0.84 -18.69
CA ASP A 415 12.23 -1.96 -18.23
C ASP A 415 11.09 -1.48 -17.30
N PRO A 416 10.08 -0.78 -17.85
CA PRO A 416 8.94 -0.30 -17.07
C PRO A 416 8.10 -1.44 -16.49
N GLY A 417 8.27 -2.67 -16.97
CA GLY A 417 7.63 -3.88 -16.46
C GLY A 417 8.36 -4.51 -15.28
N GLU A 418 9.56 -4.05 -14.93
CA GLU A 418 10.37 -4.58 -13.82
C GLU A 418 10.56 -6.11 -13.92
N LEU A 419 11.00 -6.57 -15.10
CA LEU A 419 11.19 -7.98 -15.42
C LEU A 419 12.67 -8.42 -15.30
N HIS A 420 13.60 -7.50 -15.50
CA HIS A 420 15.03 -7.79 -15.60
C HIS A 420 15.79 -7.22 -14.41
N ASN A 421 16.07 -8.08 -13.43
CA ASN A 421 16.83 -7.68 -12.25
C ASN A 421 18.31 -7.42 -12.61
N LEU A 422 18.80 -6.22 -12.31
CA LEU A 422 20.15 -5.73 -12.58
C LEU A 422 21.09 -5.81 -11.37
N SER A 423 20.64 -6.36 -10.23
CA SER A 423 21.41 -6.34 -8.97
C SER A 423 22.76 -7.06 -9.07
N ASP A 424 22.88 -8.06 -9.93
CA ASP A 424 24.12 -8.82 -10.14
C ASP A 424 24.97 -8.27 -11.31
N SER A 425 24.53 -7.19 -11.97
CA SER A 425 25.24 -6.61 -13.09
C SER A 425 26.34 -5.66 -12.62
N PRO A 426 27.63 -5.89 -12.96
CA PRO A 426 28.71 -5.01 -12.56
C PRO A 426 28.57 -3.56 -13.04
N GLU A 427 27.88 -3.33 -14.17
CA GLU A 427 27.62 -2.01 -14.74
C GLU A 427 26.79 -1.13 -13.79
N TYR A 428 25.91 -1.74 -12.99
CA TYR A 428 25.00 -1.02 -12.08
C TYR A 428 25.43 -1.12 -10.60
N ALA A 429 26.61 -1.62 -10.30
CA ALA A 429 27.08 -1.82 -8.93
C ALA A 429 27.08 -0.54 -8.09
N GLU A 430 27.48 0.60 -8.66
CA GLU A 430 27.47 1.90 -7.96
C GLU A 430 26.04 2.36 -7.65
N VAL A 431 25.12 2.19 -8.58
CA VAL A 431 23.70 2.51 -8.39
C VAL A 431 23.10 1.63 -7.29
N LEU A 432 23.40 0.33 -7.31
CA LEU A 432 22.94 -0.61 -6.29
C LEU A 432 23.42 -0.20 -4.89
N VAL A 433 24.72 0.14 -4.74
CA VAL A 433 25.29 0.59 -3.48
C VAL A 433 24.64 1.89 -2.99
N LYS A 434 24.45 2.87 -3.91
CA LYS A 434 23.76 4.15 -3.59
C LYS A 434 22.35 3.88 -3.04
N MET A 435 21.55 3.06 -3.73
CA MET A 435 20.16 2.79 -3.35
C MET A 435 20.07 1.98 -2.05
N ARG A 436 20.93 0.97 -1.89
CA ARG A 436 21.02 0.17 -0.65
C ARG A 436 21.34 1.04 0.54
N THR A 437 22.36 1.92 0.43
CA THR A 437 22.77 2.83 1.50
C THR A 437 21.66 3.81 1.86
N ALA A 438 21.06 4.45 0.85
CA ALA A 438 19.94 5.38 1.07
C ALA A 438 18.75 4.72 1.78
N LEU A 439 18.43 3.48 1.42
CA LEU A 439 17.35 2.73 2.07
C LEU A 439 17.69 2.37 3.52
N SER A 440 18.91 1.91 3.78
CA SER A 440 19.37 1.59 5.15
C SER A 440 19.35 2.83 6.05
N ASP A 441 19.83 3.97 5.54
CA ASP A 441 19.82 5.25 6.26
C ASP A 441 18.37 5.71 6.54
N HIS A 442 17.47 5.57 5.57
CA HIS A 442 16.06 5.89 5.72
C HIS A 442 15.39 5.06 6.82
N ILE A 443 15.60 3.75 6.84
CA ILE A 443 15.06 2.83 7.87
C ILE A 443 15.49 3.29 9.27
N ARG A 444 16.75 3.66 9.44
CA ARG A 444 17.30 4.13 10.71
C ARG A 444 16.76 5.51 11.11
N ALA A 445 16.72 6.44 10.16
CA ALA A 445 16.24 7.80 10.37
C ALA A 445 14.77 7.85 10.78
N THR A 446 13.93 7.02 10.14
CA THR A 446 12.48 6.94 10.40
C THR A 446 12.15 6.06 11.60
N LYS A 447 13.14 5.31 12.14
CA LYS A 447 12.94 4.30 13.18
C LYS A 447 11.85 3.30 12.78
N ASP A 448 12.05 2.67 11.63
CA ASP A 448 11.10 1.75 11.01
C ASP A 448 10.76 0.57 11.93
N LEU A 449 9.53 0.52 12.44
CA LEU A 449 9.02 -0.54 13.30
C LEU A 449 8.43 -1.72 12.51
N GLY A 450 8.47 -1.68 11.18
CA GLY A 450 7.93 -2.72 10.31
C GLY A 450 8.65 -4.08 10.39
N PHE A 451 9.75 -4.16 11.12
CA PHE A 451 10.48 -5.40 11.38
C PHE A 451 10.08 -6.11 12.69
N PHE A 452 9.18 -5.50 13.44
CA PHE A 452 8.56 -6.14 14.61
C PHE A 452 7.49 -7.11 14.17
N ILE A 453 7.52 -8.33 14.72
CA ILE A 453 6.52 -9.36 14.43
C ILE A 453 5.12 -8.90 14.85
N PRO A 454 4.04 -9.38 14.20
CA PRO A 454 2.68 -8.90 14.48
C PRO A 454 2.26 -9.01 15.94
N THR A 455 2.62 -10.08 16.63
CA THR A 455 2.30 -10.33 18.05
C THR A 455 2.91 -9.28 18.99
N SER A 456 4.09 -8.73 18.67
CA SER A 456 4.72 -7.69 19.48
C SER A 456 3.98 -6.34 19.48
N ARG A 457 3.02 -6.18 18.56
CA ARG A 457 2.21 -4.97 18.39
C ARG A 457 0.85 -5.04 19.09
N GLU A 458 0.45 -6.22 19.52
CA GLU A 458 -0.87 -6.43 20.11
C GLU A 458 -0.99 -5.76 21.48
N ASN A 459 -2.08 -5.02 21.68
CA ASN A 459 -2.45 -4.34 22.94
C ASN A 459 -1.39 -3.34 23.46
N VAL A 460 -0.52 -2.83 22.60
CA VAL A 460 0.49 -1.83 22.96
C VAL A 460 0.69 -0.81 21.84
N ALA A 461 0.89 0.45 22.19
CA ALA A 461 1.43 1.43 21.26
C ALA A 461 2.94 1.15 21.07
N LEU A 462 3.28 0.38 20.04
CA LEU A 462 4.66 -0.10 19.81
C LEU A 462 5.67 1.06 19.78
N TYR A 463 5.29 2.19 19.17
CA TYR A 463 6.12 3.39 19.13
C TYR A 463 6.51 3.88 20.52
N ASP A 464 5.58 3.94 21.47
CA ASP A 464 5.82 4.40 22.83
C ASP A 464 6.61 3.36 23.63
N LYS A 465 6.28 2.06 23.45
CA LYS A 465 6.97 0.93 24.09
C LYS A 465 8.46 0.94 23.74
N VAL A 466 8.79 0.98 22.45
CA VAL A 466 10.17 0.96 21.95
C VAL A 466 11.00 2.13 22.50
N ARG A 467 10.40 3.31 22.59
CA ARG A 467 11.06 4.50 23.15
C ARG A 467 11.26 4.42 24.65
N LYS A 468 10.22 3.99 25.38
CA LYS A 468 10.25 3.85 26.84
C LYS A 468 11.28 2.80 27.29
N GLU A 469 11.30 1.66 26.60
CA GLU A 469 12.21 0.54 26.92
C GLU A 469 13.62 0.73 26.33
N LYS A 470 13.86 1.79 25.56
CA LYS A 470 15.12 2.04 24.85
C LYS A 470 15.57 0.82 24.03
N TYR A 471 14.62 0.25 23.29
CA TYR A 471 14.87 -0.93 22.48
C TYR A 471 16.07 -0.72 21.55
N PRO A 472 16.98 -1.70 21.39
CA PRO A 472 18.20 -1.56 20.60
C PRO A 472 17.91 -1.67 19.07
N LEU A 473 17.22 -0.67 18.51
CA LEU A 473 16.76 -0.68 17.11
C LEU A 473 17.91 -0.87 16.11
N ASN A 474 19.07 -0.24 16.33
CA ASN A 474 20.19 -0.40 15.41
C ASN A 474 20.75 -1.83 15.38
N GLU A 475 20.73 -2.52 16.50
CA GLU A 475 21.13 -3.93 16.57
C GLU A 475 20.10 -4.81 15.83
N LEU A 476 18.81 -4.49 15.98
CA LEU A 476 17.75 -5.16 15.21
C LEU A 476 17.95 -4.94 13.72
N TYR A 477 18.14 -3.70 13.25
CA TYR A 477 18.32 -3.41 11.83
C TYR A 477 19.56 -4.11 11.25
N ASN A 478 20.67 -4.14 11.98
CA ASN A 478 21.87 -4.87 11.57
C ASN A 478 21.57 -6.37 11.39
N LEU A 479 20.84 -6.97 12.34
CA LEU A 479 20.46 -8.38 12.27
C LEU A 479 19.51 -8.68 11.11
N VAL A 480 18.54 -7.80 10.87
CA VAL A 480 17.58 -7.90 9.76
C VAL A 480 18.28 -7.82 8.41
N GLU A 481 19.17 -6.84 8.25
CA GLU A 481 19.95 -6.65 7.01
C GLU A 481 20.83 -7.88 6.74
N LEU A 482 21.49 -8.40 7.78
CA LEU A 482 22.33 -9.59 7.68
C LEU A 482 21.51 -10.84 7.35
N ALA A 483 20.35 -11.02 7.96
CA ALA A 483 19.50 -12.20 7.76
C ALA A 483 19.11 -12.40 6.29
N GLY A 484 18.76 -11.33 5.57
CA GLY A 484 18.36 -11.39 4.17
C GLY A 484 19.49 -11.76 3.20
N THR A 485 20.75 -11.50 3.57
CA THR A 485 21.93 -11.77 2.72
C THR A 485 22.92 -12.76 3.34
N ALA A 486 22.52 -13.46 4.40
CA ALA A 486 23.37 -14.32 5.21
C ALA A 486 24.28 -15.26 4.40
N HIS A 487 25.52 -15.39 4.84
CA HIS A 487 26.53 -16.34 4.38
C HIS A 487 27.01 -17.19 5.55
N ALA A 488 27.64 -18.34 5.29
CA ALA A 488 28.04 -19.31 6.31
C ALA A 488 28.82 -18.71 7.50
N GLY A 489 29.66 -17.68 7.24
CA GLY A 489 30.42 -16.96 8.26
C GLY A 489 29.57 -16.18 9.28
N ASP A 490 28.31 -15.92 8.95
CA ASP A 490 27.39 -15.13 9.78
C ASP A 490 26.64 -16.01 10.84
N ALA A 491 26.73 -17.34 10.72
CA ALA A 491 26.02 -18.27 11.60
C ALA A 491 26.23 -17.97 13.10
N PRO A 492 27.44 -17.65 13.61
CA PRO A 492 27.65 -17.34 15.01
C PRO A 492 26.88 -16.11 15.52
N VAL A 493 26.61 -15.12 14.64
CA VAL A 493 25.82 -13.94 14.98
C VAL A 493 24.37 -14.34 15.24
N PHE A 494 23.81 -15.17 14.38
CA PHE A 494 22.44 -15.67 14.53
C PHE A 494 22.33 -16.59 15.74
N GLU A 495 23.26 -17.54 15.93
CA GLU A 495 23.24 -18.44 17.08
C GLU A 495 23.22 -17.69 18.41
N LYS A 496 24.03 -16.62 18.54
CA LYS A 496 24.02 -15.74 19.71
C LYS A 496 22.66 -15.08 19.90
N ALA A 497 22.03 -14.60 18.83
CA ALA A 497 20.78 -13.87 18.89
C ALA A 497 19.56 -14.74 19.22
N LEU A 498 19.63 -16.10 19.02
CA LEU A 498 18.56 -17.03 19.40
C LEU A 498 18.22 -17.00 20.90
N SER A 499 19.16 -16.61 21.75
CA SER A 499 18.97 -16.52 23.21
C SER A 499 18.63 -15.11 23.69
N SER A 500 18.33 -14.18 22.79
CA SER A 500 17.99 -12.79 23.11
C SER A 500 16.70 -12.70 23.93
N GLN A 501 16.66 -11.75 24.87
CA GLN A 501 15.43 -11.39 25.57
C GLN A 501 14.37 -10.77 24.64
N TYR A 502 14.81 -10.20 23.50
CA TYR A 502 13.94 -9.53 22.54
C TYR A 502 13.38 -10.52 21.53
N PRO A 503 12.04 -10.64 21.39
CA PRO A 503 11.39 -11.57 20.46
C PRO A 503 11.86 -11.40 19.01
N GLU A 504 11.98 -10.17 18.54
CA GLU A 504 12.39 -9.84 17.17
C GLU A 504 13.80 -10.36 16.87
N MET A 505 14.71 -10.27 17.85
CA MET A 505 16.07 -10.80 17.66
C MET A 505 16.06 -12.31 17.46
N ARG A 506 15.23 -13.05 18.23
CA ARG A 506 15.09 -14.50 18.07
C ARG A 506 14.45 -14.85 16.73
N TYR A 507 13.43 -14.08 16.32
CA TYR A 507 12.77 -14.26 15.04
C TYR A 507 13.75 -14.07 13.87
N TRP A 508 14.45 -12.93 13.82
CA TRP A 508 15.37 -12.62 12.73
C TRP A 508 16.63 -13.50 12.73
N ALA A 509 17.06 -13.99 13.87
CA ALA A 509 18.09 -15.01 13.95
C ALA A 509 17.63 -16.32 13.29
N SER A 510 16.37 -16.73 13.53
CA SER A 510 15.79 -17.90 12.87
C SER A 510 15.66 -17.71 11.37
N VAL A 511 15.30 -16.50 10.90
CA VAL A 511 15.28 -16.13 9.47
C VAL A 511 16.68 -16.27 8.85
N GLY A 512 17.72 -15.74 9.51
CA GLY A 512 19.10 -15.86 9.01
C GLY A 512 19.58 -17.30 8.89
N LEU A 513 19.27 -18.12 9.88
CA LEU A 513 19.60 -19.56 9.87
C LEU A 513 18.79 -20.32 8.82
N ALA A 514 17.51 -19.95 8.60
CA ALA A 514 16.70 -20.50 7.52
C ALA A 514 17.29 -20.18 6.14
N GLN A 515 17.78 -18.98 5.95
CA GLN A 515 18.46 -18.57 4.72
C GLN A 515 19.72 -19.38 4.47
N LEU A 516 20.56 -19.58 5.48
CA LEU A 516 21.76 -20.42 5.39
C LEU A 516 21.42 -21.88 5.07
N GLY A 517 20.37 -22.41 5.71
CA GLY A 517 19.90 -23.77 5.45
C GLY A 517 19.34 -23.94 4.05
N ALA A 518 18.51 -23.01 3.57
CA ALA A 518 17.93 -23.03 2.23
C ALA A 518 19.02 -22.92 1.12
N LYS A 519 20.11 -22.19 1.37
CA LYS A 519 21.30 -22.15 0.50
C LYS A 519 22.19 -23.39 0.60
N GLY A 520 22.00 -24.25 1.58
CA GLY A 520 22.88 -25.38 1.88
C GLY A 520 24.24 -25.00 2.49
N GLU A 521 24.39 -23.75 2.93
CA GLU A 521 25.61 -23.21 3.55
C GLU A 521 25.76 -23.61 5.03
N LEU A 522 24.69 -23.99 5.69
CA LEU A 522 24.65 -24.58 7.03
C LEU A 522 23.77 -25.84 6.99
N LYS A 523 24.21 -26.93 7.66
CA LYS A 523 23.52 -28.24 7.64
C LYS A 523 23.17 -28.79 9.02
N THR A 524 23.66 -28.13 10.07
CA THR A 524 23.48 -28.60 11.45
C THR A 524 22.62 -27.60 12.22
N CYS A 525 21.55 -28.10 12.81
CA CYS A 525 20.63 -27.31 13.61
C CYS A 525 21.24 -26.99 14.98
N PRO A 526 21.44 -25.71 15.34
CA PRO A 526 21.89 -25.34 16.68
C PRO A 526 20.86 -25.70 17.75
N ALA A 527 21.34 -26.22 18.92
CA ALA A 527 20.45 -26.58 20.02
C ALA A 527 19.52 -25.44 20.49
N PRO A 528 19.96 -24.16 20.57
CA PRO A 528 19.08 -23.04 20.89
C PRO A 528 17.93 -22.85 19.88
N LEU A 529 18.15 -23.12 18.59
CA LEU A 529 17.10 -23.06 17.56
C LEU A 529 16.02 -24.13 17.80
N LEU A 530 16.42 -25.35 18.16
CA LEU A 530 15.48 -26.42 18.51
C LEU A 530 14.62 -26.07 19.73
N ALA A 531 15.18 -25.36 20.70
CA ALA A 531 14.42 -24.86 21.84
C ALA A 531 13.32 -23.88 21.43
N LEU A 532 13.55 -23.05 20.41
CA LEU A 532 12.57 -22.07 19.90
C LEU A 532 11.37 -22.70 19.18
N LEU A 533 11.40 -24.00 18.82
CA LEU A 533 10.20 -24.69 18.32
C LEU A 533 9.07 -24.69 19.35
N LYS A 534 9.39 -24.48 20.63
CA LYS A 534 8.45 -24.37 21.75
C LYS A 534 8.28 -22.93 22.25
N ASP A 535 8.77 -21.93 21.51
CA ASP A 535 8.56 -20.53 21.88
C ASP A 535 7.06 -20.25 21.96
N ALA A 536 6.67 -19.42 22.93
CA ALA A 536 5.28 -19.04 23.13
C ALA A 536 4.73 -18.20 21.96
N ASP A 537 5.61 -17.51 21.26
CA ASP A 537 5.26 -16.72 20.08
C ASP A 537 5.18 -17.62 18.83
N PRO A 538 4.03 -17.67 18.13
CA PRO A 538 3.85 -18.54 16.97
C PRO A 538 4.74 -18.17 15.78
N TYR A 539 5.06 -16.88 15.56
CA TYR A 539 5.97 -16.47 14.50
C TYR A 539 7.39 -16.97 14.73
N ILE A 540 7.89 -16.86 15.97
CA ILE A 540 9.23 -17.36 16.35
C ILE A 540 9.27 -18.88 16.23
N ALA A 541 8.29 -19.57 16.80
CA ALA A 541 8.27 -21.03 16.79
C ALA A 541 8.14 -21.61 15.38
N CYS A 542 7.34 -21.01 14.51
CA CYS A 542 7.20 -21.47 13.13
C CYS A 542 8.43 -21.14 12.29
N GLU A 543 9.05 -19.97 12.45
CA GLU A 543 10.27 -19.62 11.73
C GLU A 543 11.45 -20.52 12.13
N ALA A 544 11.60 -20.77 13.45
CA ALA A 544 12.60 -21.71 13.95
C ALA A 544 12.35 -23.14 13.41
N ALA A 545 11.10 -23.55 13.28
CA ALA A 545 10.74 -24.85 12.71
C ALA A 545 11.08 -24.95 11.22
N TYR A 546 10.82 -23.86 10.45
CA TYR A 546 11.22 -23.77 9.05
C TYR A 546 12.74 -23.88 8.88
N ALA A 547 13.51 -23.13 9.68
CA ALA A 547 14.97 -23.22 9.71
C ALA A 547 15.45 -24.62 10.08
N ALA A 548 14.89 -25.22 11.14
CA ALA A 548 15.25 -26.57 11.59
C ALA A 548 15.02 -27.62 10.50
N ALA A 549 13.98 -27.48 9.68
CA ALA A 549 13.71 -28.38 8.57
C ALA A 549 14.86 -28.42 7.56
N TYR A 550 15.48 -27.29 7.24
CA TYR A 550 16.63 -27.21 6.34
C TYR A 550 17.96 -27.60 7.02
N LEU A 551 18.03 -27.52 8.34
CA LEU A 551 19.26 -27.76 9.12
C LEU A 551 19.37 -29.18 9.69
N GLY A 552 18.73 -30.15 9.04
CA GLY A 552 18.86 -31.58 9.41
C GLY A 552 17.81 -32.10 10.40
N GLU A 553 16.95 -31.24 10.95
CA GLU A 553 15.86 -31.64 11.85
C GLU A 553 14.49 -31.60 11.14
N THR A 554 14.48 -32.10 9.89
CA THR A 554 13.35 -31.98 8.95
C THR A 554 12.03 -32.48 9.54
N ALA A 555 12.03 -33.65 10.17
CA ALA A 555 10.81 -34.21 10.75
C ALA A 555 10.24 -33.34 11.88
N LYS A 556 11.09 -32.83 12.78
CA LYS A 556 10.66 -31.96 13.90
C LYS A 556 10.15 -30.61 13.40
N GLY A 557 10.84 -30.04 12.41
CA GLY A 557 10.42 -28.78 11.80
C GLY A 557 9.04 -28.90 11.16
N ILE A 558 8.83 -29.90 10.30
CA ILE A 558 7.57 -30.12 9.60
C ILE A 558 6.44 -30.47 10.59
N GLU A 559 6.71 -31.32 11.58
CA GLU A 559 5.75 -31.64 12.65
C GLU A 559 5.25 -30.37 13.35
N ARG A 560 6.17 -29.44 13.71
CA ARG A 560 5.79 -28.19 14.38
C ARG A 560 4.99 -27.27 13.47
N LEU A 561 5.29 -27.20 12.18
CA LEU A 561 4.55 -26.37 11.21
C LEU A 561 3.14 -26.93 10.95
N ASN A 562 2.99 -28.27 10.93
CA ASN A 562 1.69 -28.90 10.72
C ASN A 562 0.80 -28.82 11.99
N ASN A 563 1.40 -28.86 13.18
CA ASN A 563 0.71 -28.91 14.47
C ASN A 563 0.93 -27.63 15.29
N PRO A 564 0.12 -26.58 15.09
CA PRO A 564 0.22 -25.34 15.85
C PRO A 564 -0.17 -25.57 17.32
N ALA A 565 0.38 -24.74 18.22
CA ALA A 565 -0.03 -24.75 19.63
C ALA A 565 -1.49 -24.30 19.82
N LYS A 566 -1.96 -23.40 18.95
CA LYS A 566 -3.36 -22.96 18.89
C LYS A 566 -3.84 -23.04 17.44
N GLU A 567 -5.09 -23.46 17.23
CA GLU A 567 -5.66 -23.56 15.88
C GLU A 567 -5.63 -22.22 15.11
N ALA A 568 -5.80 -21.09 15.78
CA ALA A 568 -5.71 -19.76 15.19
C ALA A 568 -4.35 -19.45 14.53
N ASP A 569 -3.29 -20.14 14.98
CA ASP A 569 -1.92 -19.95 14.48
C ASP A 569 -1.60 -20.86 13.27
N ARG A 570 -2.50 -21.76 12.88
CA ARG A 570 -2.31 -22.73 11.79
C ARG A 570 -1.90 -22.06 10.47
N LYS A 571 -2.47 -20.89 10.18
CA LYS A 571 -2.13 -20.13 8.96
C LYS A 571 -0.65 -19.74 8.90
N ILE A 572 0.00 -19.48 10.05
CA ILE A 572 1.43 -19.13 10.11
C ILE A 572 2.27 -20.36 9.75
N GLY A 573 2.00 -21.50 10.37
CA GLY A 573 2.69 -22.75 10.07
C GLY A 573 2.47 -23.21 8.63
N TYR A 574 1.22 -23.18 8.16
CA TYR A 574 0.87 -23.63 6.81
C TYR A 574 1.43 -22.74 5.70
N SER A 575 1.59 -21.43 5.91
CA SER A 575 2.24 -20.56 4.93
C SER A 575 3.71 -20.97 4.71
N LEU A 576 4.40 -21.35 5.77
CA LEU A 576 5.78 -21.85 5.69
C LEU A 576 5.85 -23.28 5.15
N LEU A 577 4.92 -24.14 5.55
CA LEU A 577 4.84 -25.50 5.04
C LEU A 577 4.52 -25.55 3.54
N GLU A 578 3.71 -24.60 3.05
CA GLU A 578 3.45 -24.44 1.62
C GLU A 578 4.73 -24.06 0.86
N CYS A 579 5.54 -23.13 1.39
CA CYS A 579 6.86 -22.82 0.81
C CYS A 579 7.78 -24.06 0.81
N LEU A 580 7.87 -24.82 1.92
CA LEU A 580 8.66 -26.05 1.99
C LEU A 580 8.18 -27.12 1.01
N SER A 581 6.88 -27.19 0.72
CA SER A 581 6.31 -28.19 -0.18
C SER A 581 6.72 -28.02 -1.66
N LEU A 582 7.27 -26.87 -2.03
CA LEU A 582 7.87 -26.64 -3.35
C LEU A 582 9.23 -27.33 -3.47
N ASP A 583 9.94 -27.56 -2.35
CA ASP A 583 11.21 -28.26 -2.36
C ASP A 583 10.98 -29.78 -2.34
N LYS A 584 11.41 -30.45 -3.41
CA LYS A 584 11.26 -31.92 -3.56
C LYS A 584 11.95 -32.70 -2.43
N ALA A 585 13.03 -32.16 -1.86
CA ALA A 585 13.73 -32.81 -0.75
C ALA A 585 12.90 -32.83 0.54
N MET A 586 12.00 -31.87 0.75
CA MET A 586 11.12 -31.75 1.91
C MET A 586 9.83 -32.57 1.78
N GLN A 587 9.40 -32.87 0.56
CA GLN A 587 8.12 -33.53 0.28
C GLN A 587 7.93 -34.89 0.97
N PRO A 588 8.94 -35.80 1.06
CA PRO A 588 8.77 -37.08 1.76
C PRO A 588 8.37 -36.91 3.23
N ALA A 589 8.95 -35.94 3.93
CA ALA A 589 8.64 -35.67 5.34
C ALA A 589 7.26 -35.01 5.48
N ILE A 590 6.85 -34.14 4.55
CA ILE A 590 5.52 -33.53 4.55
C ILE A 590 4.43 -34.59 4.30
N ARG A 591 4.70 -35.61 3.47
CA ARG A 591 3.77 -36.71 3.19
C ARG A 591 3.39 -37.55 4.43
N VAL A 592 4.20 -37.52 5.48
CA VAL A 592 3.86 -38.18 6.76
C VAL A 592 2.55 -37.61 7.35
N HIS A 593 2.26 -36.32 7.03
CA HIS A 593 1.06 -35.61 7.51
C HIS A 593 -0.08 -35.58 6.48
N LEU A 594 -0.03 -36.41 5.44
CA LEU A 594 -0.96 -36.35 4.30
C LEU A 594 -2.43 -36.49 4.69
N ALA A 595 -2.74 -37.36 5.67
CA ALA A 595 -4.11 -37.56 6.14
C ALA A 595 -4.68 -36.31 6.80
N ASP A 596 -3.90 -35.64 7.65
CA ASP A 596 -4.30 -34.40 8.32
C ASP A 596 -4.43 -33.25 7.30
N LEU A 597 -3.49 -33.12 6.37
CA LEU A 597 -3.55 -32.12 5.32
C LEU A 597 -4.81 -32.27 4.43
N LYS A 598 -5.22 -33.52 4.11
CA LYS A 598 -6.46 -33.79 3.37
C LYS A 598 -7.68 -33.40 4.18
N ASP A 599 -7.74 -33.76 5.46
CA ASP A 599 -8.81 -33.35 6.37
C ASP A 599 -8.92 -31.81 6.44
N LYS A 600 -7.80 -31.10 6.66
CA LYS A 600 -7.80 -29.64 6.75
C LYS A 600 -8.17 -28.95 5.42
N ALA A 601 -7.77 -29.52 4.28
CA ALA A 601 -8.16 -29.02 2.97
C ALA A 601 -9.69 -29.09 2.73
N GLU A 602 -10.36 -30.07 3.31
CA GLU A 602 -11.81 -30.29 3.20
C GLU A 602 -12.61 -29.50 4.25
N THR A 603 -12.15 -29.50 5.51
CA THR A 603 -12.92 -29.03 6.67
C THR A 603 -12.73 -27.56 6.98
N LEU A 604 -11.56 -26.97 6.66
CA LEU A 604 -11.32 -25.56 6.95
C LEU A 604 -12.12 -24.62 6.05
N PRO A 605 -12.62 -23.50 6.60
CA PRO A 605 -13.43 -22.54 5.88
C PRO A 605 -12.74 -21.99 4.61
N ARG A 606 -13.56 -21.64 3.61
CA ARG A 606 -13.16 -21.04 2.34
C ARG A 606 -13.61 -19.58 2.26
N LYS A 607 -13.11 -18.76 3.16
CA LYS A 607 -13.47 -17.33 3.19
C LYS A 607 -12.26 -16.44 3.48
N ALA A 608 -12.40 -15.17 3.15
CA ALA A 608 -11.37 -14.17 3.40
C ALA A 608 -10.92 -14.19 4.87
N ASN A 609 -9.63 -14.02 5.10
CA ASN A 609 -8.94 -14.06 6.39
C ASN A 609 -8.82 -15.46 7.05
N GLU A 610 -9.28 -16.51 6.37
CA GLU A 610 -9.15 -17.90 6.82
C GLU A 610 -8.39 -18.73 5.78
N ASP A 611 -7.13 -18.39 5.56
CA ASP A 611 -6.33 -18.88 4.44
C ASP A 611 -5.73 -20.29 4.65
N ALA A 612 -5.75 -20.82 5.87
CA ALA A 612 -5.13 -22.12 6.17
C ALA A 612 -5.65 -23.29 5.30
N GLY A 613 -6.96 -23.29 4.99
CA GLY A 613 -7.53 -24.29 4.10
C GLY A 613 -7.07 -24.15 2.64
N LEU A 614 -6.82 -22.91 2.15
CA LEU A 614 -6.24 -22.67 0.84
C LEU A 614 -4.78 -23.15 0.80
N MET A 615 -4.01 -22.87 1.83
CA MET A 615 -2.61 -23.30 1.96
C MET A 615 -2.52 -24.84 2.04
N ALA A 616 -3.41 -25.51 2.78
CA ALA A 616 -3.48 -26.96 2.82
C ALA A 616 -3.68 -27.56 1.41
N ARG A 617 -4.58 -26.99 0.62
CA ARG A 617 -4.77 -27.40 -0.78
C ARG A 617 -3.55 -27.09 -1.64
N GLY A 618 -2.90 -25.94 -1.46
CA GLY A 618 -1.65 -25.59 -2.12
C GLY A 618 -0.55 -26.60 -1.88
N ILE A 619 -0.37 -27.00 -0.62
CA ILE A 619 0.56 -28.06 -0.21
C ILE A 619 0.23 -29.38 -0.94
N LEU A 620 -1.04 -29.80 -0.95
CA LEU A 620 -1.46 -31.02 -1.62
C LEU A 620 -1.25 -30.97 -3.14
N VAL A 621 -1.43 -29.82 -3.77
CA VAL A 621 -1.12 -29.60 -5.20
C VAL A 621 0.39 -29.74 -5.45
N ASN A 622 1.21 -29.10 -4.63
CA ASN A 622 2.67 -29.18 -4.74
C ASN A 622 3.20 -30.61 -4.54
N LEU A 623 2.52 -31.40 -3.68
CA LEU A 623 2.81 -32.82 -3.50
C LEU A 623 2.29 -33.73 -4.63
N GLY A 624 1.49 -33.24 -5.57
CA GLY A 624 0.81 -34.04 -6.58
C GLY A 624 -0.37 -34.88 -6.05
N GLU A 625 -0.84 -34.60 -4.82
CA GLU A 625 -1.94 -35.30 -4.16
C GLU A 625 -3.33 -34.70 -4.44
N MET A 626 -3.34 -33.51 -5.05
CA MET A 626 -4.56 -32.81 -5.46
C MET A 626 -4.37 -32.22 -6.86
N ASN A 627 -5.40 -32.31 -7.70
CA ASN A 627 -5.37 -31.65 -8.99
C ASN A 627 -5.48 -30.13 -8.79
N ILE A 628 -4.69 -29.35 -9.53
CA ILE A 628 -4.67 -27.87 -9.49
C ILE A 628 -6.06 -27.26 -9.69
N LYS A 629 -6.95 -27.93 -10.47
CA LYS A 629 -8.35 -27.49 -10.67
C LYS A 629 -9.16 -27.41 -9.36
N ASN A 630 -8.75 -28.17 -8.34
CA ASN A 630 -9.42 -28.24 -7.04
C ASN A 630 -8.83 -27.26 -6.02
N LEU A 631 -7.72 -26.59 -6.33
CA LEU A 631 -7.01 -25.67 -5.42
C LEU A 631 -7.96 -24.60 -4.86
N HIS A 632 -8.73 -23.96 -5.71
CA HIS A 632 -9.61 -22.85 -5.33
C HIS A 632 -11.05 -23.29 -5.02
N GLY A 633 -11.30 -24.60 -5.05
CA GLY A 633 -12.64 -25.18 -4.87
C GLY A 633 -13.56 -24.97 -6.09
N PRO A 634 -14.80 -25.48 -6.01
CA PRO A 634 -15.77 -25.23 -7.06
C PRO A 634 -15.97 -23.72 -7.22
N GLU A 635 -16.08 -23.28 -8.46
CA GLU A 635 -16.30 -21.88 -8.77
C GLU A 635 -17.64 -21.43 -8.17
N SER A 636 -17.62 -20.92 -6.95
CA SER A 636 -18.77 -20.29 -6.29
C SER A 636 -19.18 -18.97 -6.99
N TYR A 637 -18.49 -18.64 -8.06
CA TYR A 637 -18.68 -17.45 -8.88
C TYR A 637 -20.07 -17.33 -9.49
N LYS A 638 -20.69 -18.44 -9.88
CA LYS A 638 -22.00 -18.39 -10.55
C LYS A 638 -23.14 -17.83 -9.69
N ALA A 639 -23.03 -17.93 -8.37
CA ALA A 639 -24.09 -17.46 -7.48
C ALA A 639 -24.02 -15.94 -7.17
N GLY A 640 -22.85 -15.32 -7.30
CA GLY A 640 -22.65 -13.88 -7.06
C GLY A 640 -22.88 -13.00 -8.28
N LEU A 641 -23.10 -13.59 -9.42
CA LEU A 641 -22.99 -13.00 -10.74
C LEU A 641 -24.26 -12.37 -11.30
N LYS A 642 -25.34 -12.32 -10.54
CA LYS A 642 -26.42 -11.36 -10.81
C LYS A 642 -25.94 -9.96 -10.42
N LEU A 643 -24.95 -9.50 -11.17
CA LEU A 643 -24.28 -8.29 -10.86
C LEU A 643 -24.99 -7.10 -11.42
N ASN A 644 -25.30 -6.23 -10.55
CA ASN A 644 -25.47 -4.83 -10.84
C ASN A 644 -24.14 -4.26 -11.36
N HIS A 645 -23.84 -4.51 -12.63
CA HIS A 645 -22.76 -3.84 -13.32
C HIS A 645 -22.87 -2.34 -13.06
N GLY A 646 -21.81 -1.72 -12.56
CA GLY A 646 -21.67 -0.29 -12.45
C GLY A 646 -22.54 0.43 -11.40
N ARG A 647 -23.44 -0.22 -10.69
CA ARG A 647 -24.36 0.42 -9.75
C ARG A 647 -24.00 0.27 -8.27
N ARG A 648 -22.87 -0.31 -7.92
CA ARG A 648 -22.41 -0.28 -6.54
C ARG A 648 -21.72 1.04 -6.28
N ALA A 649 -22.52 1.90 -5.66
CA ALA A 649 -22.08 3.03 -4.85
C ALA A 649 -21.13 3.99 -5.59
N MET A 650 -21.60 4.63 -6.64
CA MET A 650 -21.30 6.05 -6.66
C MET A 650 -21.71 6.58 -5.30
N VAL A 651 -20.75 7.11 -4.55
CA VAL A 651 -21.08 7.88 -3.35
C VAL A 651 -22.12 8.90 -3.80
N PRO A 652 -23.30 8.99 -3.16
CA PRO A 652 -24.28 9.98 -3.54
C PRO A 652 -23.58 11.33 -3.57
N LEU A 653 -23.88 12.12 -4.60
CA LEU A 653 -23.46 13.52 -4.59
C LEU A 653 -23.85 14.12 -3.26
N PRO A 654 -22.99 14.96 -2.66
CA PRO A 654 -23.35 15.65 -1.45
C PRO A 654 -24.63 16.46 -1.68
N ASN A 655 -25.69 16.14 -0.92
CA ASN A 655 -26.93 16.91 -0.90
C ASN A 655 -26.68 18.35 -0.45
#